data_7563965fe4c152dd31589cd1a6459834
#
_entry.id   7563965fe4c152dd31589cd1a6459834
#
_cell.length_a   1.000
_cell.length_b   1.000
_cell.length_c   1.000
_cell.angle_alpha   90.00
_cell.angle_beta   90.00
_cell.angle_gamma   90.00
#
_symmetry.space_group_name_H-M   'P 1'
#
loop_
_entity.id
_entity.type
_entity.pdbx_description
1 polymer ?
#
loop_
_entity_poly.entity_id
_entity_poly.type
_entity_poly.pdbx_seq_one_letter_code
_entity_poly.pdbx_strand_id
1 'polypeptide(L)'
;MQDQILQALRQNDAGQAVQLAQAWTRDEPGKAEAHRWLALALQQQGQAEAAMEALQQALQLAPDDAQLHLQHAGLLLALRQFEGADEALLRTTGLDPNAFPAYLMQAHLAVGRNDFDEAQRLSTLASRLEPDHPELLTIDGMVALRRGDADRALALLSAASQALPDDTRVLYALGFAYLGKDMLAFAEQAFRRVLALNPKMSSLHGMVVQLALRQGNVEAAAEAMQQALQEPELDVPPMRRLAGELALRSGQPLQALEHLLPLLESLQGDRQVLQLLLMSWQRLGREDEARARLDGALESNDQLHDLWLARLAVEDVGSAGAVATVERWMAAMPGHLPALEARMRLHDMAGEHEQGEAVAERITTLEPGRVSGESRRVEGLLQRDPAAAVERVQALIAQAPEGHRADLRTWLGEIQDRAGQPEEALRTWMALQTDQASQRLPLPPQAKAPPSWPEMASIDEATRDSGSAPIFLWGAPGSGVERVATGLAAASPVLRSDRYTATPPDDAFQNYNTLQDLASGVLSPERLVERWREHLPARGLESDTVIDWLLWWDNALLWALRPQLPQGRLLLVLRDPRDMLLDWIAYGAAAPLAMTSMAEASQWLVRSLTQIAALHEEDLYPHVLLRIDDIGNDAHAMADLLGRVFGRPMPPAAQLGAPRLPAGHWRRYRDVMGAAFAQLTPVAVRLGYPEE
;
A
#
# COMPACT_ATOMS: atom_id res chain seq x y z
N MET A 1 8.72 50.33 -52.53
CA MET A 1 9.51 49.92 -51.36
C MET A 1 8.73 48.91 -50.51
N GLN A 2 7.53 49.22 -50.04
CA GLN A 2 6.73 48.32 -49.19
C GLN A 2 6.57 46.90 -49.79
N ASP A 3 6.12 46.79 -51.05
CA ASP A 3 5.90 45.53 -51.76
C ASP A 3 7.19 44.68 -51.87
N GLN A 4 8.32 45.32 -52.03
CA GLN A 4 9.64 44.68 -52.13
C GLN A 4 10.07 44.13 -50.76
N ILE A 5 9.83 44.88 -49.67
CA ILE A 5 10.09 44.43 -48.31
C ILE A 5 9.18 43.26 -47.96
N LEU A 6 7.90 43.37 -48.27
CA LEU A 6 6.92 42.31 -48.06
C LEU A 6 7.29 41.01 -48.80
N GLN A 7 7.77 41.18 -50.07
CA GLN A 7 8.21 40.05 -50.87
C GLN A 7 9.46 39.37 -50.26
N ALA A 8 10.45 40.14 -49.81
CA ALA A 8 11.63 39.62 -49.13
C ALA A 8 11.27 38.88 -47.83
N LEU A 9 10.35 39.45 -47.02
CA LEU A 9 9.86 38.80 -45.79
C LEU A 9 9.12 37.48 -46.09
N ARG A 10 8.28 37.43 -47.15
CA ARG A 10 7.60 36.20 -47.59
C ARG A 10 8.57 35.11 -48.09
N GLN A 11 9.72 35.52 -48.66
CA GLN A 11 10.78 34.62 -49.11
C GLN A 11 11.73 34.21 -48.00
N ASN A 12 11.44 34.64 -46.76
CA ASN A 12 12.27 34.42 -45.56
C ASN A 12 13.70 35.00 -45.67
N ASP A 13 13.87 36.03 -46.57
CA ASP A 13 15.13 36.80 -46.70
C ASP A 13 15.08 38.03 -45.81
N ALA A 14 15.23 37.82 -44.52
CA ALA A 14 15.23 38.89 -43.52
C ALA A 14 16.38 39.90 -43.74
N GLY A 15 17.51 39.44 -44.28
CA GLY A 15 18.65 40.32 -44.59
C GLY A 15 18.31 41.34 -45.68
N GLN A 16 17.75 40.91 -46.79
CA GLN A 16 17.29 41.79 -47.86
C GLN A 16 16.18 42.73 -47.37
N ALA A 17 15.22 42.19 -46.59
CA ALA A 17 14.14 42.99 -46.01
C ALA A 17 14.67 44.15 -45.16
N VAL A 18 15.68 43.88 -44.27
CA VAL A 18 16.30 44.92 -43.45
C VAL A 18 17.01 45.96 -44.30
N GLN A 19 17.78 45.55 -45.31
CA GLN A 19 18.47 46.50 -46.20
C GLN A 19 17.48 47.43 -46.93
N LEU A 20 16.41 46.88 -47.47
CA LEU A 20 15.37 47.66 -48.16
C LEU A 20 14.63 48.62 -47.22
N ALA A 21 14.32 48.14 -46.00
CA ALA A 21 13.66 48.96 -44.98
C ALA A 21 14.57 50.08 -44.46
N GLN A 22 15.86 49.79 -44.22
CA GLN A 22 16.87 50.80 -43.87
C GLN A 22 17.09 51.85 -44.96
N ALA A 23 17.04 51.47 -46.27
CA ALA A 23 17.08 52.42 -47.36
C ALA A 23 15.85 53.31 -47.31
N TRP A 24 14.66 52.73 -47.11
CA TRP A 24 13.42 53.51 -47.05
C TRP A 24 13.42 54.46 -45.83
N THR A 25 13.87 54.08 -44.65
CA THR A 25 13.97 54.99 -43.48
C THR A 25 15.00 56.12 -43.69
N ARG A 26 16.04 55.90 -44.47
CA ARG A 26 16.99 56.99 -44.87
C ARG A 26 16.40 57.96 -45.83
N ASP A 27 15.64 57.45 -46.80
CA ASP A 27 15.01 58.32 -47.86
C ASP A 27 13.81 59.10 -47.31
N GLU A 28 13.05 58.49 -46.39
CA GLU A 28 11.84 59.10 -45.83
C GLU A 28 11.85 58.98 -44.28
N PRO A 29 12.74 59.69 -43.56
CA PRO A 29 12.91 59.49 -42.11
C PRO A 29 11.73 59.90 -41.23
N GLY A 30 10.85 60.76 -41.75
CA GLY A 30 9.61 61.19 -41.09
C GLY A 30 8.41 60.28 -41.33
N LYS A 31 8.59 59.15 -42.00
CA LYS A 31 7.47 58.29 -42.38
C LYS A 31 7.39 57.09 -41.40
N ALA A 32 6.40 57.10 -40.56
CA ALA A 32 6.18 56.02 -39.53
C ALA A 32 6.17 54.62 -40.14
N GLU A 33 5.57 54.48 -41.33
CA GLU A 33 5.45 53.21 -42.05
C GLU A 33 6.83 52.60 -42.39
N ALA A 34 7.84 53.43 -42.77
CA ALA A 34 9.17 53.00 -43.11
C ALA A 34 9.84 52.37 -41.87
N HIS A 35 9.72 53.02 -40.71
CA HIS A 35 10.21 52.50 -39.41
C HIS A 35 9.46 51.24 -38.95
N ARG A 36 8.16 51.16 -39.21
CA ARG A 36 7.35 49.96 -38.95
C ARG A 36 7.88 48.74 -39.71
N TRP A 37 8.12 48.89 -41.02
CA TRP A 37 8.64 47.79 -41.84
C TRP A 37 10.08 47.43 -41.49
N LEU A 38 10.88 48.39 -41.05
CA LEU A 38 12.20 48.12 -40.51
C LEU A 38 12.13 47.28 -39.22
N ALA A 39 11.24 47.64 -38.31
CA ALA A 39 11.04 46.89 -37.09
C ALA A 39 10.61 45.44 -37.39
N LEU A 40 9.69 45.23 -38.32
CA LEU A 40 9.23 43.89 -38.72
C LEU A 40 10.37 43.05 -39.35
N ALA A 41 11.18 43.66 -40.21
CA ALA A 41 12.30 42.99 -40.85
C ALA A 41 13.40 42.60 -39.79
N LEU A 42 13.72 43.51 -38.87
CA LEU A 42 14.65 43.27 -37.78
C LEU A 42 14.14 42.18 -36.80
N GLN A 43 12.84 42.18 -36.54
CA GLN A 43 12.20 41.12 -35.72
C GLN A 43 12.35 39.75 -36.37
N GLN A 44 12.11 39.65 -37.70
CA GLN A 44 12.29 38.40 -38.43
C GLN A 44 13.76 37.97 -38.50
N GLN A 45 14.71 38.92 -38.43
CA GLN A 45 16.14 38.63 -38.34
C GLN A 45 16.60 38.25 -36.93
N GLY A 46 15.72 38.28 -35.92
CA GLY A 46 16.02 37.98 -34.53
C GLY A 46 16.68 39.15 -33.78
N GLN A 47 16.73 40.35 -34.33
CA GLN A 47 17.30 41.54 -33.69
C GLN A 47 16.22 42.32 -32.92
N ALA A 48 15.75 41.74 -31.82
CA ALA A 48 14.59 42.23 -31.07
C ALA A 48 14.77 43.66 -30.50
N GLU A 49 15.98 43.99 -30.02
CA GLU A 49 16.28 45.29 -29.44
C GLU A 49 16.28 46.38 -30.51
N ALA A 50 16.92 46.13 -31.66
CA ALA A 50 16.92 47.05 -32.78
C ALA A 50 15.50 47.22 -33.40
N ALA A 51 14.71 46.15 -33.43
CA ALA A 51 13.30 46.19 -33.82
C ALA A 51 12.48 47.08 -32.86
N MET A 52 12.74 47.01 -31.56
CA MET A 52 12.10 47.86 -30.57
C MET A 52 12.43 49.35 -30.80
N GLU A 53 13.68 49.68 -31.02
CA GLU A 53 14.08 51.06 -31.31
C GLU A 53 13.40 51.60 -32.57
N ALA A 54 13.39 50.81 -33.65
CA ALA A 54 12.72 51.21 -34.90
C ALA A 54 11.20 51.42 -34.71
N LEU A 55 10.56 50.55 -33.92
CA LEU A 55 9.14 50.66 -33.64
C LEU A 55 8.80 51.85 -32.72
N GLN A 56 9.66 52.17 -31.77
CA GLN A 56 9.53 53.39 -30.95
C GLN A 56 9.63 54.66 -31.79
N GLN A 57 10.51 54.68 -32.80
CA GLN A 57 10.58 55.81 -33.76
C GLN A 57 9.29 55.88 -34.59
N ALA A 58 8.74 54.77 -35.03
CA ALA A 58 7.46 54.74 -35.70
C ALA A 58 6.33 55.32 -34.85
N LEU A 59 6.27 54.93 -33.56
CA LEU A 59 5.28 55.42 -32.60
C LEU A 59 5.41 56.90 -32.26
N GLN A 60 6.64 57.44 -32.26
CA GLN A 60 6.83 58.89 -32.09
C GLN A 60 6.28 59.67 -33.28
N LEU A 61 6.35 59.13 -34.50
CA LEU A 61 5.86 59.76 -35.71
C LEU A 61 4.34 59.61 -35.91
N ALA A 62 3.78 58.51 -35.42
CA ALA A 62 2.34 58.19 -35.49
C ALA A 62 1.82 57.59 -34.17
N PRO A 63 1.63 58.41 -33.11
CA PRO A 63 1.26 57.92 -31.77
C PRO A 63 -0.17 57.37 -31.66
N ASP A 64 -1.03 57.67 -32.63
CA ASP A 64 -2.42 57.21 -32.65
C ASP A 64 -2.65 56.09 -33.70
N ASP A 65 -1.59 55.43 -34.15
CA ASP A 65 -1.71 54.27 -35.04
C ASP A 65 -1.86 52.97 -34.22
N ALA A 66 -3.08 52.41 -34.24
CA ALA A 66 -3.40 51.19 -33.53
C ALA A 66 -2.53 49.99 -33.96
N GLN A 67 -2.14 49.92 -35.24
CA GLN A 67 -1.29 48.83 -35.74
C GLN A 67 0.13 48.86 -35.16
N LEU A 68 0.67 50.07 -34.98
CA LEU A 68 1.99 50.23 -34.35
C LEU A 68 1.99 49.81 -32.90
N HIS A 69 0.94 50.17 -32.15
CA HIS A 69 0.77 49.71 -30.78
C HIS A 69 0.59 48.20 -30.68
N LEU A 70 -0.14 47.57 -31.61
CA LEU A 70 -0.29 46.12 -31.68
C LEU A 70 1.05 45.43 -31.95
N GLN A 71 1.84 45.92 -32.87
CA GLN A 71 3.17 45.38 -33.15
C GLN A 71 4.13 45.58 -31.97
N HIS A 72 4.03 46.73 -31.31
CA HIS A 72 4.78 47.02 -30.08
C HIS A 72 4.46 46.00 -28.98
N ALA A 73 3.17 45.74 -28.78
CA ALA A 73 2.74 44.69 -27.82
C ALA A 73 3.30 43.31 -28.17
N GLY A 74 3.24 42.92 -29.46
CA GLY A 74 3.78 41.65 -29.93
C GLY A 74 5.29 41.50 -29.65
N LEU A 75 6.05 42.60 -29.88
CA LEU A 75 7.49 42.59 -29.59
C LEU A 75 7.79 42.57 -28.09
N LEU A 76 7.03 43.31 -27.29
CA LEU A 76 7.14 43.29 -25.83
C LEU A 76 6.83 41.88 -25.24
N LEU A 77 5.83 41.18 -25.78
CA LEU A 77 5.53 39.80 -25.43
C LEU A 77 6.70 38.87 -25.76
N ALA A 78 7.31 39.01 -26.94
CA ALA A 78 8.49 38.23 -27.32
C ALA A 78 9.67 38.46 -26.37
N LEU A 79 9.83 39.67 -25.85
CA LEU A 79 10.82 40.07 -24.85
C LEU A 79 10.41 39.79 -23.41
N ARG A 80 9.27 39.16 -23.17
CA ARG A 80 8.68 38.87 -21.87
C ARG A 80 8.41 40.10 -20.98
N GLN A 81 8.20 41.24 -21.58
CA GLN A 81 7.84 42.52 -20.93
C GLN A 81 6.32 42.65 -20.85
N PHE A 82 5.70 41.82 -19.99
CA PHE A 82 4.24 41.62 -19.97
C PHE A 82 3.44 42.87 -19.58
N GLU A 83 3.96 43.70 -18.67
CA GLU A 83 3.28 44.94 -18.24
C GLU A 83 3.22 45.96 -19.40
N GLY A 84 4.34 46.21 -20.08
CA GLY A 84 4.37 47.09 -21.23
C GLY A 84 3.54 46.59 -22.39
N ALA A 85 3.47 45.26 -22.60
CA ALA A 85 2.61 44.65 -23.60
C ALA A 85 1.14 44.92 -23.33
N ASP A 86 0.71 44.84 -22.08
CA ASP A 86 -0.67 45.09 -21.67
C ASP A 86 -1.07 46.56 -21.92
N GLU A 87 -0.21 47.50 -21.56
CA GLU A 87 -0.41 48.93 -21.84
C GLU A 87 -0.54 49.22 -23.35
N ALA A 88 0.34 48.60 -24.15
CA ALA A 88 0.29 48.75 -25.59
C ALA A 88 -0.99 48.16 -26.20
N LEU A 89 -1.45 47.01 -25.70
CA LEU A 89 -2.73 46.40 -26.13
C LEU A 89 -3.95 47.22 -25.73
N LEU A 90 -3.95 47.79 -24.52
CA LEU A 90 -5.01 48.73 -24.08
C LEU A 90 -5.04 49.96 -24.98
N ARG A 91 -3.89 50.48 -25.39
CA ARG A 91 -3.82 51.58 -26.33
C ARG A 91 -4.37 51.17 -27.71
N THR A 92 -4.02 49.96 -28.17
CA THR A 92 -4.53 49.41 -29.43
C THR A 92 -6.05 49.34 -29.43
N THR A 93 -6.67 48.72 -28.41
CA THR A 93 -8.14 48.59 -28.34
C THR A 93 -8.85 49.91 -28.09
N GLY A 94 -8.19 50.91 -27.48
CA GLY A 94 -8.69 52.24 -27.33
C GLY A 94 -8.72 53.03 -28.65
N LEU A 95 -7.76 52.80 -29.54
CA LEU A 95 -7.67 53.43 -30.85
C LEU A 95 -8.51 52.69 -31.91
N ASP A 96 -8.49 51.37 -31.88
CA ASP A 96 -9.29 50.52 -32.76
C ASP A 96 -10.07 49.48 -31.94
N PRO A 97 -11.36 49.72 -31.64
CA PRO A 97 -12.21 48.78 -30.94
C PRO A 97 -12.49 47.48 -31.71
N ASN A 98 -12.12 47.38 -32.97
CA ASN A 98 -12.29 46.19 -33.80
C ASN A 98 -10.97 45.40 -33.98
N ALA A 99 -9.93 45.74 -33.26
CA ALA A 99 -8.65 45.06 -33.30
C ALA A 99 -8.73 43.66 -32.63
N PHE A 100 -9.31 42.68 -33.33
CA PHE A 100 -9.43 41.29 -32.83
C PHE A 100 -8.12 40.73 -32.25
N PRO A 101 -6.95 40.86 -32.93
CA PRO A 101 -5.70 40.34 -32.38
C PRO A 101 -5.31 40.93 -31.02
N ALA A 102 -5.68 42.19 -30.76
CA ALA A 102 -5.38 42.82 -29.47
C ALA A 102 -6.17 42.21 -28.34
N TYR A 103 -7.47 41.96 -28.48
CA TYR A 103 -8.30 41.29 -27.51
C TYR A 103 -7.82 39.85 -27.25
N LEU A 104 -7.43 39.15 -28.33
CA LEU A 104 -6.91 37.78 -28.22
C LEU A 104 -5.61 37.74 -27.40
N MET A 105 -4.67 38.65 -27.69
CA MET A 105 -3.42 38.76 -26.94
C MET A 105 -3.66 39.14 -25.46
N GLN A 106 -4.57 40.06 -25.18
CA GLN A 106 -4.96 40.42 -23.82
C GLN A 106 -5.57 39.22 -23.08
N ALA A 107 -6.45 38.46 -23.73
CA ALA A 107 -7.05 37.28 -23.15
C ALA A 107 -6.01 36.19 -22.81
N HIS A 108 -5.01 35.97 -23.67
CA HIS A 108 -3.89 35.09 -23.36
C HIS A 108 -3.04 35.59 -22.18
N LEU A 109 -2.78 36.90 -22.09
CA LEU A 109 -2.08 37.48 -20.93
C LEU A 109 -2.88 37.30 -19.66
N ALA A 110 -4.19 37.50 -19.69
CA ALA A 110 -5.07 37.27 -18.53
C ALA A 110 -5.05 35.81 -18.08
N VAL A 111 -5.10 34.85 -19.01
CA VAL A 111 -4.91 33.41 -18.70
C VAL A 111 -3.55 33.17 -18.06
N GLY A 112 -2.47 33.74 -18.59
CA GLY A 112 -1.12 33.62 -18.05
C GLY A 112 -0.97 34.16 -16.62
N ARG A 113 -1.76 35.16 -16.25
CA ARG A 113 -1.83 35.73 -14.88
C ARG A 113 -2.83 35.02 -13.99
N ASN A 114 -3.50 33.95 -14.46
CA ASN A 114 -4.62 33.28 -13.81
C ASN A 114 -5.83 34.17 -13.54
N ASP A 115 -6.00 35.28 -14.30
CA ASP A 115 -7.17 36.13 -14.25
C ASP A 115 -8.20 35.61 -15.26
N PHE A 116 -8.93 34.58 -14.86
CA PHE A 116 -9.87 33.89 -15.74
C PHE A 116 -11.16 34.68 -15.97
N ASP A 117 -11.51 35.63 -15.11
CA ASP A 117 -12.68 36.48 -15.29
C ASP A 117 -12.40 37.54 -16.35
N GLU A 118 -11.23 38.16 -16.34
CA GLU A 118 -10.80 39.08 -17.37
C GLU A 118 -10.58 38.34 -18.70
N ALA A 119 -9.97 37.16 -18.70
CA ALA A 119 -9.84 36.33 -19.89
C ALA A 119 -11.19 36.03 -20.54
N GLN A 120 -12.21 35.67 -19.75
CA GLN A 120 -13.58 35.44 -20.26
C GLN A 120 -14.22 36.72 -20.83
N ARG A 121 -14.02 37.85 -20.15
CA ARG A 121 -14.55 39.14 -20.61
C ARG A 121 -13.96 39.52 -21.97
N LEU A 122 -12.63 39.38 -22.11
CA LEU A 122 -11.90 39.67 -23.35
C LEU A 122 -12.25 38.71 -24.48
N SER A 123 -12.35 37.42 -24.19
CA SER A 123 -12.83 36.41 -25.15
C SER A 123 -14.23 36.72 -25.64
N THR A 124 -15.14 37.12 -24.72
CA THR A 124 -16.51 37.54 -25.12
C THR A 124 -16.52 38.77 -26.02
N LEU A 125 -15.62 39.73 -25.86
CA LEU A 125 -15.47 40.88 -26.72
C LEU A 125 -14.91 40.46 -28.09
N ALA A 126 -13.86 39.63 -28.10
CA ALA A 126 -13.24 39.15 -29.33
C ALA A 126 -14.19 38.28 -30.16
N SER A 127 -15.04 37.46 -29.55
CA SER A 127 -16.00 36.58 -30.22
C SER A 127 -17.11 37.36 -30.99
N ARG A 128 -17.33 38.62 -30.65
CA ARG A 128 -18.23 39.50 -31.45
C ARG A 128 -17.64 39.90 -32.78
N LEU A 129 -16.31 39.87 -32.88
CA LEU A 129 -15.57 40.23 -34.10
C LEU A 129 -15.31 38.99 -34.95
N GLU A 130 -14.84 37.92 -34.33
CA GLU A 130 -14.57 36.64 -34.98
C GLU A 130 -15.17 35.50 -34.15
N PRO A 131 -16.44 35.12 -34.38
CA PRO A 131 -17.07 34.00 -33.74
C PRO A 131 -16.32 32.68 -34.05
N ASP A 132 -16.30 31.76 -33.08
CA ASP A 132 -15.73 30.40 -33.22
C ASP A 132 -14.25 30.34 -33.61
N HIS A 133 -13.48 31.43 -33.39
CA HIS A 133 -12.04 31.39 -33.63
C HIS A 133 -11.36 30.36 -32.72
N PRO A 134 -10.50 29.44 -33.24
CA PRO A 134 -9.95 28.31 -32.47
C PRO A 134 -9.20 28.72 -31.21
N GLU A 135 -8.49 29.84 -31.21
CA GLU A 135 -7.79 30.32 -30.01
C GLU A 135 -8.76 30.85 -28.94
N LEU A 136 -9.91 31.43 -29.32
CA LEU A 136 -10.96 31.78 -28.34
C LEU A 136 -11.59 30.57 -27.74
N LEU A 137 -11.85 29.51 -28.52
CA LEU A 137 -12.31 28.21 -27.97
C LEU A 137 -11.30 27.64 -26.98
N THR A 138 -10.02 27.84 -27.23
CA THR A 138 -8.95 27.41 -26.29
C THR A 138 -9.03 28.19 -24.99
N ILE A 139 -9.14 29.52 -25.04
CA ILE A 139 -9.24 30.39 -23.85
C ILE A 139 -10.50 30.03 -23.04
N ASP A 140 -11.65 29.97 -23.72
CA ASP A 140 -12.93 29.62 -23.05
C ASP A 140 -12.91 28.21 -22.43
N GLY A 141 -12.27 27.28 -23.10
CA GLY A 141 -12.03 25.94 -22.58
C GLY A 141 -11.16 25.93 -21.33
N MET A 142 -10.08 26.72 -21.30
CA MET A 142 -9.23 26.87 -20.11
C MET A 142 -9.97 27.56 -18.95
N VAL A 143 -10.81 28.55 -19.23
CA VAL A 143 -11.68 29.19 -18.25
C VAL A 143 -12.68 28.17 -17.67
N ALA A 144 -13.32 27.37 -18.53
CA ALA A 144 -14.25 26.32 -18.11
C ALA A 144 -13.56 25.27 -17.21
N LEU A 145 -12.34 24.83 -17.57
CA LEU A 145 -11.52 23.96 -16.74
C LEU A 145 -11.31 24.53 -15.34
N ARG A 146 -10.93 25.79 -15.28
CA ARG A 146 -10.66 26.45 -13.99
C ARG A 146 -11.89 26.54 -13.09
N ARG A 147 -13.07 26.69 -13.70
CA ARG A 147 -14.37 26.73 -13.01
C ARG A 147 -14.91 25.33 -12.65
N GLY A 148 -14.20 24.26 -13.02
CA GLY A 148 -14.60 22.88 -12.77
C GLY A 148 -15.66 22.35 -13.73
N ASP A 149 -15.99 23.10 -14.82
CA ASP A 149 -16.93 22.68 -15.85
C ASP A 149 -16.20 21.83 -16.90
N ALA A 150 -15.93 20.59 -16.54
CA ALA A 150 -15.16 19.67 -17.37
C ALA A 150 -15.88 19.30 -18.69
N ASP A 151 -17.21 19.26 -18.70
CA ASP A 151 -17.99 18.95 -19.89
C ASP A 151 -17.85 20.06 -20.93
N ARG A 152 -18.04 21.30 -20.50
CA ARG A 152 -17.87 22.47 -21.36
C ARG A 152 -16.42 22.64 -21.84
N ALA A 153 -15.47 22.43 -20.92
CA ALA A 153 -14.05 22.49 -21.25
C ALA A 153 -13.70 21.47 -22.35
N LEU A 154 -14.15 20.22 -22.18
CA LEU A 154 -13.90 19.15 -23.14
C LEU A 154 -14.50 19.45 -24.51
N ALA A 155 -15.73 19.96 -24.57
CA ALA A 155 -16.38 20.34 -25.84
C ALA A 155 -15.60 21.43 -26.58
N LEU A 156 -15.24 22.51 -25.87
CA LEU A 156 -14.53 23.67 -26.46
C LEU A 156 -13.10 23.29 -26.90
N LEU A 157 -12.34 22.60 -26.04
CA LEU A 157 -10.96 22.21 -26.33
C LEU A 157 -10.87 21.13 -27.42
N SER A 158 -11.86 20.22 -27.49
CA SER A 158 -11.93 19.26 -28.59
C SER A 158 -12.17 19.96 -29.94
N ALA A 159 -13.06 20.97 -30.01
CA ALA A 159 -13.26 21.76 -31.20
C ALA A 159 -12.00 22.56 -31.57
N ALA A 160 -11.33 23.17 -30.58
CA ALA A 160 -10.06 23.86 -30.79
C ALA A 160 -8.98 22.93 -31.36
N SER A 161 -8.88 21.69 -30.81
CA SER A 161 -7.85 20.72 -31.23
C SER A 161 -8.05 20.19 -32.65
N GLN A 162 -9.27 20.22 -33.20
CA GLN A 162 -9.53 19.89 -34.60
C GLN A 162 -8.96 20.93 -35.55
N ALA A 163 -9.01 22.20 -35.16
CA ALA A 163 -8.46 23.28 -35.95
C ALA A 163 -6.97 23.52 -35.71
N LEU A 164 -6.50 23.25 -34.49
CA LEU A 164 -5.12 23.43 -34.02
C LEU A 164 -4.54 22.13 -33.50
N PRO A 165 -4.34 21.10 -34.34
CA PRO A 165 -4.04 19.73 -33.88
C PRO A 165 -2.69 19.59 -33.20
N ASP A 166 -1.73 20.48 -33.44
CA ASP A 166 -0.37 20.42 -32.88
C ASP A 166 -0.08 21.63 -31.96
N ASP A 167 -1.10 22.38 -31.55
CA ASP A 167 -0.91 23.41 -30.54
C ASP A 167 -0.77 22.77 -29.15
N THR A 168 0.41 22.92 -28.57
CA THR A 168 0.75 22.33 -27.27
C THR A 168 -0.12 22.86 -26.12
N ARG A 169 -0.61 24.11 -26.22
CA ARG A 169 -1.48 24.71 -25.19
C ARG A 169 -2.86 24.05 -25.22
N VAL A 170 -3.41 23.83 -26.43
CA VAL A 170 -4.69 23.15 -26.64
C VAL A 170 -4.60 21.69 -26.10
N LEU A 171 -3.58 20.95 -26.54
CA LEU A 171 -3.37 19.56 -26.15
C LEU A 171 -3.16 19.43 -24.63
N TYR A 172 -2.40 20.35 -24.03
CA TYR A 172 -2.18 20.38 -22.58
C TYR A 172 -3.49 20.62 -21.82
N ALA A 173 -4.26 21.63 -22.22
CA ALA A 173 -5.55 21.93 -21.61
C ALA A 173 -6.56 20.78 -21.82
N LEU A 174 -6.58 20.17 -22.99
CA LEU A 174 -7.42 19.01 -23.31
C LEU A 174 -7.09 17.80 -22.45
N GLY A 175 -5.81 17.55 -22.17
CA GLY A 175 -5.37 16.52 -21.25
C GLY A 175 -5.97 16.69 -19.85
N PHE A 176 -6.00 17.92 -19.32
CA PHE A 176 -6.64 18.21 -18.04
C PHE A 176 -8.17 18.13 -18.10
N ALA A 177 -8.79 18.49 -19.24
CA ALA A 177 -10.24 18.31 -19.42
C ALA A 177 -10.62 16.82 -19.36
N TYR A 178 -9.84 15.95 -20.01
CA TYR A 178 -10.01 14.50 -19.91
C TYR A 178 -9.82 13.98 -18.48
N LEU A 179 -8.82 14.51 -17.74
CA LEU A 179 -8.65 14.17 -16.33
C LEU A 179 -9.85 14.56 -15.48
N GLY A 180 -10.43 15.74 -15.70
CA GLY A 180 -11.63 16.19 -15.00
C GLY A 180 -12.86 15.29 -15.23
N LYS A 181 -12.84 14.49 -16.30
CA LYS A 181 -13.87 13.49 -16.63
C LYS A 181 -13.45 12.05 -16.32
N ASP A 182 -12.32 11.87 -15.64
CA ASP A 182 -11.69 10.54 -15.34
C ASP A 182 -11.42 9.68 -16.59
N MET A 183 -11.25 10.34 -17.75
CA MET A 183 -10.94 9.70 -19.02
C MET A 183 -9.42 9.52 -19.17
N LEU A 184 -8.85 8.65 -18.34
CA LEU A 184 -7.40 8.53 -18.12
C LEU A 184 -6.62 8.24 -19.42
N ALA A 185 -7.14 7.35 -20.27
CA ALA A 185 -6.47 6.98 -21.54
C ALA A 185 -6.36 8.15 -22.52
N PHE A 186 -7.40 8.95 -22.62
CA PHE A 186 -7.40 10.15 -23.50
C PHE A 186 -6.49 11.24 -22.91
N ALA A 187 -6.47 11.40 -21.59
CA ALA A 187 -5.56 12.34 -20.92
C ALA A 187 -4.10 11.94 -21.17
N GLU A 188 -3.77 10.66 -20.99
CA GLU A 188 -2.44 10.13 -21.27
C GLU A 188 -2.01 10.37 -22.73
N GLN A 189 -2.89 10.07 -23.68
CA GLN A 189 -2.62 10.30 -25.09
C GLN A 189 -2.37 11.78 -25.41
N ALA A 190 -3.17 12.69 -24.85
CA ALA A 190 -2.99 14.12 -25.03
C ALA A 190 -1.62 14.58 -24.50
N PHE A 191 -1.25 14.17 -23.29
CA PHE A 191 0.04 14.54 -22.69
C PHE A 191 1.24 13.90 -23.40
N ARG A 192 1.14 12.66 -23.89
CA ARG A 192 2.18 12.05 -24.73
C ARG A 192 2.40 12.86 -26.03
N ARG A 193 1.32 13.38 -26.62
CA ARG A 193 1.42 14.22 -27.80
C ARG A 193 2.08 15.56 -27.50
N VAL A 194 1.78 16.17 -26.34
CA VAL A 194 2.49 17.37 -25.88
C VAL A 194 3.99 17.08 -25.71
N LEU A 195 4.35 15.97 -25.08
CA LEU A 195 5.76 15.57 -24.90
C LEU A 195 6.47 15.27 -26.22
N ALA A 196 5.78 14.70 -27.22
CA ALA A 196 6.33 14.50 -28.55
C ALA A 196 6.67 15.82 -29.26
N LEU A 197 5.89 16.87 -29.03
CA LEU A 197 6.10 18.21 -29.58
C LEU A 197 7.09 19.05 -28.76
N ASN A 198 7.12 18.83 -27.45
CA ASN A 198 7.99 19.53 -26.51
C ASN A 198 8.48 18.57 -25.40
N PRO A 199 9.55 17.80 -25.64
CA PRO A 199 10.09 16.82 -24.69
C PRO A 199 10.54 17.42 -23.35
N LYS A 200 10.92 18.71 -23.34
CA LYS A 200 11.44 19.40 -22.14
C LYS A 200 10.41 19.75 -21.07
N MET A 201 9.15 19.36 -21.25
CA MET A 201 8.11 19.57 -20.23
C MET A 201 8.19 18.50 -19.12
N SER A 202 9.23 18.60 -18.29
CA SER A 202 9.60 17.59 -17.26
C SER A 202 8.43 17.14 -16.37
N SER A 203 7.52 18.06 -16.01
CA SER A 203 6.36 17.76 -15.16
C SER A 203 5.35 16.79 -15.80
N LEU A 204 5.28 16.74 -17.13
CA LEU A 204 4.34 15.84 -17.82
C LEU A 204 4.83 14.39 -17.88
N HIS A 205 6.12 14.13 -17.89
CA HIS A 205 6.65 12.76 -17.88
C HIS A 205 6.14 11.98 -16.66
N GLY A 206 6.25 12.58 -15.46
CA GLY A 206 5.72 11.97 -14.24
C GLY A 206 4.19 11.75 -14.28
N MET A 207 3.47 12.67 -14.88
CA MET A 207 2.01 12.57 -15.04
C MET A 207 1.61 11.42 -15.97
N VAL A 208 2.29 11.27 -17.10
CA VAL A 208 2.05 10.16 -18.04
C VAL A 208 2.32 8.81 -17.36
N VAL A 209 3.41 8.69 -16.61
CA VAL A 209 3.70 7.47 -15.82
C VAL A 209 2.58 7.18 -14.81
N GLN A 210 2.13 8.19 -14.07
CA GLN A 210 1.05 8.00 -13.09
C GLN A 210 -0.27 7.62 -13.76
N LEU A 211 -0.60 8.20 -14.91
CA LEU A 211 -1.81 7.86 -15.65
C LEU A 211 -1.79 6.42 -16.14
N ALA A 212 -0.68 5.95 -16.68
CA ALA A 212 -0.51 4.56 -17.09
C ALA A 212 -0.66 3.61 -15.89
N LEU A 213 -0.08 3.96 -14.73
CA LEU A 213 -0.21 3.16 -13.51
C LEU A 213 -1.66 3.13 -12.97
N ARG A 214 -2.39 4.25 -13.00
CA ARG A 214 -3.80 4.29 -12.61
C ARG A 214 -4.70 3.44 -13.50
N GLN A 215 -4.32 3.24 -14.74
CA GLN A 215 -4.99 2.34 -15.70
C GLN A 215 -4.57 0.88 -15.53
N GLY A 216 -3.63 0.57 -14.60
CA GLY A 216 -3.07 -0.77 -14.43
C GLY A 216 -2.09 -1.18 -15.53
N ASN A 217 -1.72 -0.27 -16.44
CA ASN A 217 -0.82 -0.53 -17.55
C ASN A 217 0.63 -0.27 -17.15
N VAL A 218 1.26 -1.27 -16.54
CA VAL A 218 2.64 -1.18 -16.03
C VAL A 218 3.65 -1.08 -17.18
N GLU A 219 3.39 -1.73 -18.31
CA GLU A 219 4.25 -1.68 -19.50
C GLU A 219 4.31 -0.27 -20.07
N ALA A 220 3.16 0.37 -20.27
CA ALA A 220 3.11 1.77 -20.74
C ALA A 220 3.76 2.75 -19.75
N ALA A 221 3.68 2.47 -18.44
CA ALA A 221 4.36 3.26 -17.43
C ALA A 221 5.89 3.09 -17.50
N ALA A 222 6.38 1.88 -17.72
CA ALA A 222 7.80 1.59 -17.89
C ALA A 222 8.37 2.28 -19.14
N GLU A 223 7.67 2.19 -20.27
CA GLU A 223 8.04 2.88 -21.52
C GLU A 223 8.08 4.41 -21.32
N ALA A 224 7.07 4.98 -20.67
CA ALA A 224 7.03 6.42 -20.42
C ALA A 224 8.19 6.86 -19.50
N MET A 225 8.54 6.04 -18.51
CA MET A 225 9.68 6.30 -17.63
C MET A 225 11.00 6.20 -18.38
N GLN A 226 11.15 5.22 -19.27
CA GLN A 226 12.33 5.09 -20.12
C GLN A 226 12.52 6.30 -21.05
N GLN A 227 11.42 6.82 -21.60
CA GLN A 227 11.45 8.07 -22.38
C GLN A 227 11.84 9.27 -21.52
N ALA A 228 11.31 9.35 -20.30
CA ALA A 228 11.64 10.43 -19.38
C ALA A 228 13.15 10.48 -19.06
N LEU A 229 13.80 9.32 -18.89
CA LEU A 229 15.24 9.23 -18.61
C LEU A 229 16.14 9.62 -19.80
N GLN A 230 15.60 9.84 -20.99
CA GLN A 230 16.36 10.41 -22.10
C GLN A 230 16.62 11.92 -21.92
N GLU A 231 15.83 12.59 -21.07
CA GLU A 231 16.06 13.96 -20.70
C GLU A 231 17.07 14.04 -19.54
N PRO A 232 18.25 14.69 -19.73
CA PRO A 232 19.30 14.71 -18.72
C PRO A 232 18.89 15.28 -17.35
N GLU A 233 17.90 16.19 -17.35
CA GLU A 233 17.37 16.80 -16.13
C GLU A 233 16.54 15.83 -15.29
N LEU A 234 16.01 14.77 -15.92
CA LEU A 234 15.19 13.72 -15.28
C LEU A 234 16.00 12.46 -14.96
N ASP A 235 17.22 12.34 -15.48
CA ASP A 235 18.10 11.20 -15.21
C ASP A 235 18.78 11.34 -13.84
N VAL A 236 17.95 11.20 -12.81
CA VAL A 236 18.35 11.28 -11.40
C VAL A 236 18.08 9.97 -10.67
N PRO A 237 18.80 9.67 -9.58
CA PRO A 237 18.70 8.39 -8.86
C PRO A 237 17.26 7.93 -8.53
N PRO A 238 16.34 8.79 -8.02
CA PRO A 238 14.96 8.37 -7.76
C PRO A 238 14.20 7.91 -9.01
N MET A 239 14.43 8.57 -10.15
CA MET A 239 13.78 8.20 -11.42
C MET A 239 14.35 6.91 -11.98
N ARG A 240 15.67 6.69 -11.91
CA ARG A 240 16.30 5.41 -12.29
C ARG A 240 15.79 4.25 -11.42
N ARG A 241 15.63 4.47 -10.12
CA ARG A 241 15.07 3.45 -9.22
C ARG A 241 13.63 3.09 -9.63
N LEU A 242 12.78 4.10 -9.87
CA LEU A 242 11.40 3.88 -10.32
C LEU A 242 11.37 3.16 -11.69
N ALA A 243 12.27 3.53 -12.62
CA ALA A 243 12.40 2.83 -13.90
C ALA A 243 12.73 1.35 -13.71
N GLY A 244 13.69 1.05 -12.85
CA GLY A 244 14.05 -0.33 -12.49
C GLY A 244 12.90 -1.11 -11.86
N GLU A 245 12.14 -0.49 -10.96
CA GLU A 245 10.95 -1.10 -10.36
C GLU A 245 9.88 -1.40 -11.42
N LEU A 246 9.57 -0.43 -12.29
CA LEU A 246 8.58 -0.60 -13.35
C LEU A 246 9.01 -1.66 -14.37
N ALA A 247 10.29 -1.70 -14.74
CA ALA A 247 10.85 -2.73 -15.63
C ALA A 247 10.70 -4.13 -15.01
N LEU A 248 10.93 -4.29 -13.71
CA LEU A 248 10.69 -5.56 -13.01
C LEU A 248 9.22 -5.96 -13.00
N ARG A 249 8.32 -5.03 -12.75
CA ARG A 249 6.87 -5.27 -12.73
C ARG A 249 6.30 -5.59 -14.10
N SER A 250 6.90 -5.03 -15.18
CA SER A 250 6.56 -5.35 -16.58
C SER A 250 7.26 -6.62 -17.10
N GLY A 251 7.99 -7.37 -16.25
CA GLY A 251 8.65 -8.60 -16.63
C GLY A 251 9.94 -8.42 -17.43
N GLN A 252 10.61 -7.28 -17.31
CA GLN A 252 11.83 -6.93 -18.04
C GLN A 252 13.05 -6.78 -17.09
N PRO A 253 13.51 -7.88 -16.45
CA PRO A 253 14.55 -7.82 -15.43
C PRO A 253 15.90 -7.34 -15.96
N LEU A 254 16.19 -7.51 -17.27
CA LEU A 254 17.43 -7.03 -17.88
C LEU A 254 17.45 -5.50 -17.93
N GLN A 255 16.35 -4.87 -18.35
CA GLN A 255 16.23 -3.40 -18.34
C GLN A 255 16.26 -2.85 -16.90
N ALA A 256 15.68 -3.58 -15.95
CA ALA A 256 15.79 -3.21 -14.54
C ALA A 256 17.25 -3.11 -14.10
N LEU A 257 18.11 -4.09 -14.47
CA LEU A 257 19.55 -4.03 -14.16
C LEU A 257 20.23 -2.82 -14.83
N GLU A 258 19.90 -2.48 -16.07
CA GLU A 258 20.47 -1.32 -16.77
C GLU A 258 20.20 -0.01 -16.01
N HIS A 259 19.01 0.13 -15.42
CA HIS A 259 18.65 1.30 -14.63
C HIS A 259 19.24 1.29 -13.21
N LEU A 260 19.36 0.13 -12.58
CA LEU A 260 19.71 0.00 -11.17
C LEU A 260 21.20 -0.14 -10.89
N LEU A 261 22.00 -0.76 -11.81
CA LEU A 261 23.42 -0.93 -11.60
C LEU A 261 24.21 0.36 -11.38
N PRO A 262 23.94 1.47 -12.09
CA PRO A 262 24.57 2.75 -11.79
C PRO A 262 24.28 3.27 -10.38
N LEU A 263 23.13 2.88 -9.80
CA LEU A 263 22.75 3.25 -8.45
C LEU A 263 23.50 2.48 -7.37
N LEU A 264 23.94 1.26 -7.67
CA LEU A 264 24.77 0.48 -6.75
C LEU A 264 26.11 1.20 -6.46
N GLU A 265 26.66 1.92 -7.43
CA GLU A 265 27.89 2.68 -7.27
C GLU A 265 27.68 4.02 -6.52
N SER A 266 26.55 4.70 -6.78
CA SER A 266 26.26 6.04 -6.26
C SER A 266 25.47 6.04 -4.94
N LEU A 267 24.60 5.06 -4.73
CA LEU A 267 23.72 4.91 -3.55
C LEU A 267 24.03 3.59 -2.84
N GLN A 268 25.31 3.36 -2.52
CA GLN A 268 25.76 2.17 -1.80
C GLN A 268 24.97 2.01 -0.50
N GLY A 269 24.26 0.88 -0.35
CA GLY A 269 23.48 0.60 0.85
C GLY A 269 22.01 1.06 0.79
N ASP A 270 21.51 1.60 -0.32
CA ASP A 270 20.06 1.80 -0.49
C ASP A 270 19.36 0.42 -0.58
N ARG A 271 18.63 0.10 0.49
CA ARG A 271 17.98 -1.20 0.64
C ARG A 271 16.98 -1.52 -0.47
N GLN A 272 16.27 -0.52 -0.99
CA GLN A 272 15.31 -0.73 -2.08
C GLN A 272 16.03 -1.04 -3.39
N VAL A 273 17.10 -0.32 -3.69
CA VAL A 273 17.94 -0.59 -4.87
C VAL A 273 18.52 -2.00 -4.80
N LEU A 274 19.07 -2.39 -3.64
CA LEU A 274 19.62 -3.73 -3.45
C LEU A 274 18.56 -4.83 -3.61
N GLN A 275 17.36 -4.66 -3.07
CA GLN A 275 16.25 -5.60 -3.25
C GLN A 275 15.86 -5.76 -4.72
N LEU A 276 15.72 -4.65 -5.45
CA LEU A 276 15.37 -4.67 -6.86
C LEU A 276 16.47 -5.33 -7.71
N LEU A 277 17.74 -5.08 -7.40
CA LEU A 277 18.87 -5.73 -8.03
C LEU A 277 18.86 -7.24 -7.78
N LEU A 278 18.69 -7.68 -6.55
CA LEU A 278 18.60 -9.10 -6.18
C LEU A 278 17.46 -9.80 -6.93
N MET A 279 16.27 -9.19 -6.96
CA MET A 279 15.13 -9.71 -7.71
C MET A 279 15.42 -9.81 -9.22
N SER A 280 16.15 -8.84 -9.78
CA SER A 280 16.50 -8.83 -11.19
C SER A 280 17.47 -9.95 -11.54
N TRP A 281 18.55 -10.13 -10.77
CA TRP A 281 19.52 -11.19 -10.94
C TRP A 281 18.87 -12.58 -10.75
N GLN A 282 18.05 -12.75 -9.72
CA GLN A 282 17.34 -14.00 -9.45
C GLN A 282 16.44 -14.40 -10.62
N ARG A 283 15.67 -13.45 -11.19
CA ARG A 283 14.81 -13.73 -12.36
C ARG A 283 15.59 -14.09 -13.60
N LEU A 284 16.83 -13.65 -13.70
CA LEU A 284 17.72 -13.93 -14.85
C LEU A 284 18.62 -15.15 -14.62
N GLY A 285 18.66 -15.72 -13.41
CA GLY A 285 19.60 -16.79 -13.07
C GLY A 285 21.07 -16.33 -13.14
N ARG A 286 21.35 -15.07 -12.70
CA ARG A 286 22.68 -14.46 -12.78
C ARG A 286 23.31 -14.23 -11.40
N GLU A 287 23.28 -15.26 -10.55
CA GLU A 287 23.81 -15.20 -9.18
C GLU A 287 25.31 -14.92 -9.15
N ASP A 288 26.09 -15.43 -10.11
CA ASP A 288 27.53 -15.18 -10.19
C ASP A 288 27.84 -13.70 -10.50
N GLU A 289 27.05 -13.07 -11.36
CA GLU A 289 27.18 -11.62 -11.62
C GLU A 289 26.81 -10.82 -10.37
N ALA A 290 25.76 -11.21 -9.65
CA ALA A 290 25.34 -10.59 -8.40
C ALA A 290 26.47 -10.65 -7.37
N ARG A 291 27.08 -11.82 -7.17
CA ARG A 291 28.23 -12.00 -6.26
C ARG A 291 29.37 -11.05 -6.63
N ALA A 292 29.78 -11.04 -7.89
CA ALA A 292 30.88 -10.21 -8.35
C ALA A 292 30.62 -8.70 -8.16
N ARG A 293 29.40 -8.23 -8.47
CA ARG A 293 29.02 -6.82 -8.32
C ARG A 293 28.92 -6.40 -6.86
N LEU A 294 28.34 -7.24 -6.01
CA LEU A 294 28.23 -6.96 -4.58
C LEU A 294 29.59 -7.04 -3.88
N ASP A 295 30.47 -7.98 -4.27
CA ASP A 295 31.83 -8.05 -3.75
C ASP A 295 32.63 -6.78 -4.13
N GLY A 296 32.53 -6.28 -5.37
CA GLY A 296 33.14 -5.02 -5.76
C GLY A 296 32.61 -3.80 -5.01
N ALA A 297 31.30 -3.76 -4.69
CA ALA A 297 30.72 -2.72 -3.87
C ALA A 297 31.25 -2.79 -2.41
N LEU A 298 31.41 -4.00 -1.85
CA LEU A 298 31.96 -4.23 -0.51
C LEU A 298 33.46 -3.91 -0.44
N GLU A 299 34.24 -4.09 -1.50
CA GLU A 299 35.63 -3.62 -1.56
C GLU A 299 35.74 -2.09 -1.44
N SER A 300 34.74 -1.39 -1.96
CA SER A 300 34.67 0.08 -1.88
C SER A 300 34.17 0.57 -0.51
N ASN A 301 33.25 -0.17 0.12
CA ASN A 301 32.68 0.17 1.43
C ASN A 301 32.16 -1.07 2.17
N ASP A 302 32.99 -1.63 3.02
CA ASP A 302 32.72 -2.80 3.84
C ASP A 302 31.95 -2.51 5.15
N GLN A 303 31.63 -1.23 5.44
CA GLN A 303 30.90 -0.82 6.63
C GLN A 303 29.38 -0.72 6.42
N LEU A 304 28.88 -1.05 5.22
CA LEU A 304 27.47 -0.98 4.90
C LEU A 304 26.76 -2.31 5.17
N HIS A 305 25.95 -2.33 6.22
CA HIS A 305 25.17 -3.49 6.65
C HIS A 305 24.31 -4.11 5.52
N ASP A 306 23.57 -3.28 4.78
CA ASP A 306 22.64 -3.77 3.75
C ASP A 306 23.36 -4.41 2.56
N LEU A 307 24.60 -4.01 2.25
CA LEU A 307 25.42 -4.68 1.24
C LEU A 307 25.80 -6.11 1.67
N TRP A 308 26.16 -6.30 2.94
CA TRP A 308 26.46 -7.63 3.46
C TRP A 308 25.22 -8.53 3.46
N LEU A 309 24.06 -7.99 3.83
CA LEU A 309 22.79 -8.73 3.73
C LEU A 309 22.47 -9.13 2.30
N ALA A 310 22.63 -8.19 1.36
CA ALA A 310 22.43 -8.46 -0.06
C ALA A 310 23.41 -9.51 -0.58
N ARG A 311 24.67 -9.44 -0.18
CA ARG A 311 25.70 -10.41 -0.56
C ARG A 311 25.41 -11.82 0.00
N LEU A 312 24.93 -11.89 1.24
CA LEU A 312 24.52 -13.14 1.88
C LEU A 312 23.27 -13.73 1.21
N ALA A 313 22.33 -12.89 0.76
CA ALA A 313 21.10 -13.32 0.13
C ALA A 313 21.29 -14.02 -1.23
N VAL A 314 22.47 -13.90 -1.85
CA VAL A 314 22.84 -14.59 -3.09
C VAL A 314 23.43 -15.98 -2.85
N GLU A 315 23.72 -16.31 -1.60
CA GLU A 315 24.26 -17.61 -1.22
C GLU A 315 23.15 -18.58 -0.83
N ASP A 316 23.34 -19.85 -1.15
CA ASP A 316 22.50 -20.90 -0.61
C ASP A 316 22.66 -20.98 0.91
N VAL A 317 21.56 -21.17 1.60
CA VAL A 317 21.52 -21.19 3.05
C VAL A 317 22.39 -22.31 3.59
N GLY A 318 23.34 -21.99 4.46
CA GLY A 318 24.28 -22.97 5.04
C GLY A 318 25.42 -23.40 4.10
N SER A 319 25.53 -22.85 2.92
CA SER A 319 26.63 -23.15 2.00
C SER A 319 27.98 -22.65 2.48
N ALA A 320 29.06 -23.18 1.92
CA ALA A 320 30.42 -22.69 2.18
C ALA A 320 30.58 -21.20 1.78
N GLY A 321 29.85 -20.74 0.75
CA GLY A 321 29.79 -19.35 0.33
C GLY A 321 29.13 -18.45 1.37
N ALA A 322 28.02 -18.92 1.98
CA ALA A 322 27.36 -18.19 3.05
C ALA A 322 28.29 -18.06 4.29
N VAL A 323 28.96 -19.15 4.66
CA VAL A 323 29.94 -19.14 5.77
C VAL A 323 31.07 -18.15 5.51
N ALA A 324 31.70 -18.21 4.32
CA ALA A 324 32.79 -17.30 3.95
C ALA A 324 32.32 -15.82 3.93
N THR A 325 31.12 -15.56 3.44
CA THR A 325 30.52 -14.21 3.42
C THR A 325 30.34 -13.67 4.84
N VAL A 326 29.80 -14.47 5.76
CA VAL A 326 29.60 -14.04 7.16
C VAL A 326 30.93 -13.87 7.89
N GLU A 327 31.95 -14.70 7.60
CA GLU A 327 33.31 -14.54 8.17
C GLU A 327 33.96 -13.21 7.72
N ARG A 328 33.87 -12.89 6.43
CA ARG A 328 34.31 -11.60 5.90
C ARG A 328 33.57 -10.44 6.55
N TRP A 329 32.25 -10.56 6.71
CA TRP A 329 31.42 -9.54 7.37
C TRP A 329 31.86 -9.32 8.82
N MET A 330 32.07 -10.39 9.58
CA MET A 330 32.55 -10.30 10.96
C MET A 330 33.98 -9.76 11.06
N ALA A 331 34.83 -9.99 10.06
CA ALA A 331 36.17 -9.41 10.00
C ALA A 331 36.13 -7.89 9.74
N ALA A 332 35.23 -7.44 8.83
CA ALA A 332 35.03 -6.02 8.53
C ALA A 332 34.33 -5.29 9.70
N MET A 333 33.36 -5.93 10.35
CA MET A 333 32.54 -5.34 11.41
C MET A 333 32.49 -6.24 12.67
N PRO A 334 33.54 -6.33 13.48
CA PRO A 334 33.70 -7.36 14.52
C PRO A 334 32.67 -7.33 15.66
N GLY A 335 32.07 -6.16 15.91
CA GLY A 335 31.03 -5.96 16.94
C GLY A 335 29.61 -5.85 16.37
N HIS A 336 29.43 -6.11 15.10
CA HIS A 336 28.13 -5.91 14.45
C HIS A 336 27.16 -7.04 14.75
N LEU A 337 26.12 -6.74 15.50
CA LEU A 337 25.15 -7.76 15.98
C LEU A 337 24.51 -8.59 14.87
N PRO A 338 24.05 -8.00 13.74
CA PRO A 338 23.48 -8.80 12.65
C PRO A 338 24.47 -9.80 12.03
N ALA A 339 25.78 -9.47 11.98
CA ALA A 339 26.81 -10.40 11.51
C ALA A 339 26.98 -11.56 12.47
N LEU A 340 27.01 -11.29 13.78
CA LEU A 340 27.04 -12.30 14.84
C LEU A 340 25.80 -13.17 14.80
N GLU A 341 24.60 -12.58 14.64
CA GLU A 341 23.35 -13.32 14.52
C GLU A 341 23.32 -14.22 13.28
N ALA A 342 23.86 -13.76 12.15
CA ALA A 342 24.03 -14.58 10.97
C ALA A 342 24.98 -15.75 11.22
N ARG A 343 26.12 -15.51 11.90
CA ARG A 343 27.07 -16.57 12.29
C ARG A 343 26.45 -17.60 13.21
N MET A 344 25.71 -17.13 14.23
CA MET A 344 25.01 -18.00 15.17
C MET A 344 24.03 -18.92 14.45
N ARG A 345 23.22 -18.37 13.52
CA ARG A 345 22.30 -19.19 12.70
C ARG A 345 23.01 -20.24 11.85
N LEU A 346 24.16 -19.91 11.26
CA LEU A 346 24.94 -20.87 10.49
C LEU A 346 25.45 -22.02 11.37
N HIS A 347 25.91 -21.74 12.58
CA HIS A 347 26.29 -22.78 13.54
C HIS A 347 25.11 -23.68 13.95
N ASP A 348 23.95 -23.07 14.24
CA ASP A 348 22.74 -23.82 14.61
C ASP A 348 22.29 -24.75 13.47
N MET A 349 22.35 -24.29 12.21
CA MET A 349 22.04 -25.10 11.03
C MET A 349 23.04 -26.25 10.80
N ALA A 350 24.31 -26.02 11.11
CA ALA A 350 25.34 -27.05 11.03
C ALA A 350 25.32 -28.04 12.22
N GLY A 351 24.44 -27.81 13.22
CA GLY A 351 24.41 -28.60 14.46
C GLY A 351 25.57 -28.30 15.39
N GLU A 352 26.30 -27.23 15.18
CA GLU A 352 27.47 -26.83 15.95
C GLU A 352 27.03 -25.98 17.16
N HIS A 353 26.31 -26.62 18.06
CA HIS A 353 25.63 -25.98 19.19
C HIS A 353 26.52 -25.21 20.15
N GLU A 354 27.72 -25.74 20.44
CA GLU A 354 28.69 -25.05 21.32
C GLU A 354 29.22 -23.76 20.71
N GLN A 355 29.52 -23.78 19.41
CA GLN A 355 29.97 -22.60 18.68
C GLN A 355 28.87 -21.54 18.60
N GLY A 356 27.64 -21.95 18.32
CA GLY A 356 26.45 -21.08 18.34
C GLY A 356 26.25 -20.41 19.69
N GLU A 357 26.45 -21.13 20.77
CA GLU A 357 26.34 -20.59 22.13
C GLU A 357 27.46 -19.59 22.47
N ALA A 358 28.69 -19.87 22.05
CA ALA A 358 29.80 -18.93 22.22
C ALA A 358 29.55 -17.59 21.50
N VAL A 359 28.93 -17.64 20.30
CA VAL A 359 28.50 -16.44 19.60
C VAL A 359 27.36 -15.73 20.33
N ALA A 360 26.39 -16.47 20.86
CA ALA A 360 25.29 -15.93 21.66
C ALA A 360 25.78 -15.21 22.92
N GLU A 361 26.79 -15.76 23.60
CA GLU A 361 27.44 -15.10 24.72
C GLU A 361 28.08 -13.78 24.33
N ARG A 362 28.75 -13.74 23.18
CA ARG A 362 29.32 -12.50 22.65
C ARG A 362 28.24 -11.46 22.34
N ILE A 363 27.10 -11.87 21.72
CA ILE A 363 25.95 -11.01 21.46
C ILE A 363 25.42 -10.41 22.77
N THR A 364 25.18 -11.23 23.78
CA THR A 364 24.64 -10.77 25.07
C THR A 364 25.63 -9.97 25.91
N THR A 365 26.92 -10.09 25.63
CA THR A 365 27.97 -9.23 26.23
C THR A 365 27.96 -7.84 25.60
N LEU A 366 27.76 -7.75 24.28
CA LEU A 366 27.69 -6.49 23.55
C LEU A 366 26.37 -5.75 23.80
N GLU A 367 25.26 -6.50 23.81
CA GLU A 367 23.92 -5.97 24.05
C GLU A 367 23.17 -6.92 25.03
N PRO A 368 23.25 -6.63 26.34
CA PRO A 368 22.52 -7.42 27.34
C PRO A 368 21.01 -7.36 27.09
N GLY A 369 20.36 -8.52 27.14
CA GLY A 369 18.92 -8.67 26.89
C GLY A 369 18.56 -8.79 25.40
N ARG A 370 19.51 -8.86 24.49
CA ARG A 370 19.25 -9.13 23.07
C ARG A 370 18.58 -10.49 22.89
N VAL A 371 17.34 -10.47 22.39
CA VAL A 371 16.47 -11.65 22.33
C VAL A 371 17.12 -12.84 21.64
N SER A 372 17.77 -12.65 20.50
CA SER A 372 18.42 -13.73 19.73
C SER A 372 19.52 -14.43 20.52
N GLY A 373 20.38 -13.65 21.19
CA GLY A 373 21.46 -14.18 22.02
C GLY A 373 20.93 -14.84 23.29
N GLU A 374 19.99 -14.18 23.98
CA GLU A 374 19.42 -14.72 25.23
C GLU A 374 18.64 -16.02 24.99
N SER A 375 17.83 -16.08 23.91
CA SER A 375 17.10 -17.31 23.57
C SER A 375 18.07 -18.47 23.33
N ARG A 376 19.15 -18.24 22.59
CA ARG A 376 20.13 -19.30 22.31
C ARG A 376 20.87 -19.77 23.56
N ARG A 377 21.22 -18.85 24.46
CA ARG A 377 21.86 -19.18 25.76
C ARG A 377 20.92 -19.96 26.66
N VAL A 378 19.66 -19.53 26.76
CA VAL A 378 18.64 -20.24 27.57
C VAL A 378 18.39 -21.64 27.02
N GLU A 379 18.35 -21.84 25.70
CA GLU A 379 18.26 -23.15 25.06
C GLU A 379 19.45 -24.06 25.43
N GLY A 380 20.67 -23.54 25.38
CA GLY A 380 21.86 -24.30 25.82
C GLY A 380 21.84 -24.65 27.31
N LEU A 381 21.43 -23.70 28.15
CA LEU A 381 21.27 -23.94 29.58
C LEU A 381 20.18 -24.96 29.85
N LEU A 382 19.06 -24.93 29.16
CA LEU A 382 17.95 -25.84 29.36
C LEU A 382 18.32 -27.33 29.14
N GLN A 383 19.29 -27.57 28.24
CA GLN A 383 19.81 -28.93 27.98
C GLN A 383 20.78 -29.44 29.08
N ARG A 384 21.56 -28.52 29.69
CA ARG A 384 22.64 -28.89 30.63
C ARG A 384 22.24 -28.67 32.10
N ASP A 385 21.60 -27.56 32.36
CA ASP A 385 21.18 -27.11 33.69
C ASP A 385 19.85 -26.36 33.60
N PRO A 386 18.71 -27.05 33.62
CA PRO A 386 17.39 -26.45 33.53
C PRO A 386 17.12 -25.39 34.61
N ALA A 387 17.73 -25.55 35.82
CA ALA A 387 17.55 -24.57 36.89
C ALA A 387 18.23 -23.22 36.52
N ALA A 388 19.45 -23.26 35.99
CA ALA A 388 20.15 -22.09 35.55
C ALA A 388 19.43 -21.38 34.36
N ALA A 389 18.73 -22.15 33.49
CA ALA A 389 17.90 -21.57 32.43
C ALA A 389 16.76 -20.73 33.01
N VAL A 390 16.05 -21.24 34.02
CA VAL A 390 14.98 -20.53 34.74
C VAL A 390 15.51 -19.27 35.43
N GLU A 391 16.63 -19.39 36.17
CA GLU A 391 17.27 -18.24 36.84
C GLU A 391 17.67 -17.16 35.83
N ARG A 392 18.17 -17.53 34.64
CA ARG A 392 18.55 -16.57 33.61
C ARG A 392 17.35 -15.73 33.12
N VAL A 393 16.21 -16.37 32.85
CA VAL A 393 15.01 -15.65 32.38
C VAL A 393 14.46 -14.78 33.52
N GLN A 394 14.49 -15.23 34.78
CA GLN A 394 14.11 -14.43 35.95
C GLN A 394 14.99 -13.15 36.06
N ALA A 395 16.29 -13.29 35.84
CA ALA A 395 17.22 -12.17 35.86
C ALA A 395 16.90 -11.14 34.72
N LEU A 396 16.51 -11.63 33.53
CA LEU A 396 16.07 -10.77 32.43
C LEU A 396 14.80 -10.00 32.78
N ILE A 397 13.81 -10.65 33.43
CA ILE A 397 12.57 -9.99 33.87
C ILE A 397 12.87 -8.86 34.87
N ALA A 398 13.80 -9.11 35.81
CA ALA A 398 14.18 -8.12 36.81
C ALA A 398 14.79 -6.85 36.21
N GLN A 399 15.49 -6.99 35.10
CA GLN A 399 16.17 -5.89 34.40
C GLN A 399 15.31 -5.23 33.30
N ALA A 400 14.24 -5.91 32.84
CA ALA A 400 13.43 -5.48 31.72
C ALA A 400 12.55 -4.27 32.05
N PRO A 401 12.34 -3.34 31.09
CA PRO A 401 11.31 -2.32 31.18
C PRO A 401 9.92 -2.95 31.36
N GLU A 402 9.01 -2.23 32.04
CA GLU A 402 7.68 -2.74 32.39
C GLU A 402 6.91 -3.29 31.17
N GLY A 403 6.97 -2.61 30.03
CA GLY A 403 6.28 -3.02 28.79
C GLY A 403 6.74 -4.37 28.21
N HIS A 404 7.93 -4.87 28.54
CA HIS A 404 8.46 -6.14 28.03
C HIS A 404 8.35 -7.30 29.05
N ARG A 405 7.96 -7.00 30.29
CA ARG A 405 7.89 -8.02 31.35
C ARG A 405 6.83 -9.07 31.11
N ALA A 406 5.74 -8.72 30.44
CA ALA A 406 4.67 -9.67 30.15
C ALA A 406 5.15 -10.81 29.24
N ASP A 407 5.82 -10.45 28.14
CA ASP A 407 6.35 -11.43 27.18
C ASP A 407 7.43 -12.31 27.83
N LEU A 408 8.31 -11.70 28.61
CA LEU A 408 9.34 -12.46 29.35
C LEU A 408 8.74 -13.38 30.43
N ARG A 409 7.61 -13.03 31.05
CA ARG A 409 6.89 -13.91 31.98
C ARG A 409 6.21 -15.06 31.25
N THR A 410 5.66 -14.84 30.07
CA THR A 410 5.16 -15.93 29.23
C THR A 410 6.30 -16.91 28.91
N TRP A 411 7.44 -16.38 28.45
CA TRP A 411 8.62 -17.17 28.16
C TRP A 411 9.17 -17.88 29.40
N LEU A 412 9.18 -17.25 30.61
CA LEU A 412 9.57 -17.90 31.86
C LEU A 412 8.72 -19.15 32.13
N GLY A 413 7.41 -19.04 31.95
CA GLY A 413 6.52 -20.19 32.12
C GLY A 413 6.84 -21.33 31.13
N GLU A 414 7.16 -20.99 29.86
CA GLU A 414 7.60 -22.01 28.88
C GLU A 414 8.91 -22.69 29.28
N ILE A 415 9.87 -21.94 29.80
CA ILE A 415 11.14 -22.51 30.26
C ILE A 415 10.94 -23.36 31.52
N GLN A 416 10.09 -22.92 32.45
CA GLN A 416 9.72 -23.74 33.63
C GLN A 416 9.00 -25.03 33.24
N ASP A 417 8.08 -24.98 32.27
CA ASP A 417 7.43 -26.18 31.74
C ASP A 417 8.44 -27.16 31.14
N ARG A 418 9.33 -26.68 30.28
CA ARG A 418 10.37 -27.47 29.63
C ARG A 418 11.43 -28.00 30.65
N ALA A 419 11.66 -27.24 31.72
CA ALA A 419 12.50 -27.65 32.84
C ALA A 419 11.85 -28.70 33.75
N GLY A 420 10.62 -29.13 33.44
CA GLY A 420 9.92 -30.14 34.27
C GLY A 420 9.32 -29.57 35.56
N GLN A 421 9.00 -28.28 35.60
CA GLN A 421 8.43 -27.55 36.74
C GLN A 421 6.98 -27.08 36.43
N PRO A 422 6.01 -28.00 36.22
CA PRO A 422 4.65 -27.63 35.77
C PRO A 422 3.90 -26.77 36.81
N GLU A 423 4.13 -26.93 38.08
CA GLU A 423 3.50 -26.12 39.13
C GLU A 423 3.97 -24.66 39.05
N GLU A 424 5.28 -24.46 38.88
CA GLU A 424 5.86 -23.12 38.76
C GLU A 424 5.42 -22.43 37.47
N ALA A 425 5.42 -23.17 36.35
CA ALA A 425 4.93 -22.68 35.06
C ALA A 425 3.48 -22.21 35.15
N LEU A 426 2.61 -23.05 35.73
CA LEU A 426 1.20 -22.71 35.93
C LEU A 426 1.04 -21.47 36.81
N ARG A 427 1.82 -21.36 37.89
CA ARG A 427 1.78 -20.18 38.77
C ARG A 427 2.20 -18.91 38.05
N THR A 428 3.26 -19.00 37.26
CA THR A 428 3.77 -17.87 36.48
C THR A 428 2.74 -17.38 35.46
N TRP A 429 2.16 -18.27 34.66
CA TRP A 429 1.16 -17.95 33.66
C TRP A 429 -0.14 -17.43 34.29
N MET A 430 -0.66 -18.09 35.35
CA MET A 430 -1.87 -17.63 36.02
C MET A 430 -1.72 -16.24 36.65
N ALA A 431 -0.57 -15.96 37.27
CA ALA A 431 -0.31 -14.61 37.79
C ALA A 431 -0.33 -13.56 36.67
N LEU A 432 0.26 -13.88 35.51
CA LEU A 432 0.21 -12.97 34.35
C LEU A 432 -1.21 -12.72 33.85
N GLN A 433 -2.04 -13.76 33.72
CA GLN A 433 -3.44 -13.65 33.31
C GLN A 433 -4.26 -12.78 34.28
N THR A 434 -4.06 -13.00 35.58
CA THR A 434 -4.76 -12.27 36.65
C THR A 434 -4.37 -10.78 36.67
N ASP A 435 -3.07 -10.49 36.53
CA ASP A 435 -2.56 -9.11 36.50
C ASP A 435 -3.16 -8.31 35.31
N GLN A 436 -3.39 -8.97 34.19
CA GLN A 436 -3.94 -8.37 32.98
C GLN A 436 -5.47 -8.37 32.91
N ALA A 437 -6.16 -9.06 33.82
CA ALA A 437 -7.60 -9.29 33.72
C ALA A 437 -8.44 -8.00 33.64
N SER A 438 -8.03 -6.96 34.36
CA SER A 438 -8.74 -5.67 34.38
C SER A 438 -8.66 -4.87 33.06
N GLN A 439 -7.71 -5.21 32.20
CA GLN A 439 -7.49 -4.56 30.91
C GLN A 439 -8.10 -5.35 29.73
N ARG A 440 -8.70 -6.50 30.02
CA ARG A 440 -9.27 -7.40 29.03
C ARG A 440 -10.79 -7.39 29.03
N LEU A 441 -11.37 -7.90 27.95
CA LEU A 441 -12.82 -8.05 27.82
C LEU A 441 -13.32 -9.07 28.84
N PRO A 442 -14.47 -8.85 29.51
CA PRO A 442 -15.09 -9.86 30.34
C PRO A 442 -15.41 -11.11 29.52
N LEU A 443 -15.56 -12.25 30.19
CA LEU A 443 -16.00 -13.46 29.52
C LEU A 443 -17.39 -13.23 28.89
N PRO A 444 -17.61 -13.65 27.63
CA PRO A 444 -18.91 -13.52 26.99
C PRO A 444 -20.03 -14.19 27.78
N PRO A 445 -21.21 -13.60 27.85
CA PRO A 445 -22.37 -14.20 28.50
C PRO A 445 -22.75 -15.51 27.81
N GLN A 446 -23.30 -16.44 28.58
CA GLN A 446 -23.78 -17.73 28.08
C GLN A 446 -25.26 -17.88 28.40
N ALA A 447 -26.07 -18.12 27.37
CA ALA A 447 -27.49 -18.34 27.53
C ALA A 447 -27.81 -19.78 28.01
N LYS A 448 -28.95 -19.95 28.64
CA LYS A 448 -29.52 -21.30 28.86
C LYS A 448 -30.09 -21.84 27.54
N ALA A 449 -29.87 -23.14 27.31
CA ALA A 449 -30.48 -23.79 26.18
C ALA A 449 -32.00 -23.62 26.22
N PRO A 450 -32.68 -23.28 25.11
CA PRO A 450 -34.11 -23.17 25.06
C PRO A 450 -34.74 -24.57 25.11
N PRO A 451 -36.03 -24.69 25.44
CA PRO A 451 -36.73 -25.97 25.46
C PRO A 451 -36.90 -26.57 24.05
N SER A 452 -36.85 -25.76 23.01
CA SER A 452 -36.91 -26.18 21.60
C SER A 452 -36.24 -25.14 20.72
N TRP A 453 -35.74 -25.55 19.58
CA TRP A 453 -35.15 -24.68 18.56
C TRP A 453 -36.15 -24.30 17.48
N PRO A 454 -36.11 -23.11 16.87
CA PRO A 454 -36.91 -22.80 15.71
C PRO A 454 -36.59 -23.76 14.55
N GLU A 455 -37.58 -24.01 13.69
CA GLU A 455 -37.33 -24.82 12.50
C GLU A 455 -36.28 -24.19 11.59
N MET A 456 -35.49 -25.04 10.94
CA MET A 456 -34.57 -24.60 9.90
C MET A 456 -35.37 -24.17 8.68
N ALA A 457 -35.22 -22.96 8.22
CA ALA A 457 -35.86 -22.50 6.99
C ALA A 457 -35.37 -23.27 5.77
N SER A 458 -36.26 -23.45 4.79
CA SER A 458 -35.87 -24.00 3.50
C SER A 458 -35.02 -22.98 2.72
N ILE A 459 -33.97 -23.44 2.08
CA ILE A 459 -33.15 -22.58 1.20
C ILE A 459 -33.89 -22.43 -0.12
N ASP A 460 -34.22 -21.20 -0.52
CA ASP A 460 -34.90 -20.91 -1.79
C ASP A 460 -33.95 -21.18 -2.99
N GLU A 461 -34.51 -21.27 -4.17
CA GLU A 461 -33.83 -21.62 -5.40
C GLU A 461 -32.80 -20.53 -5.77
N ALA A 462 -33.13 -19.24 -5.60
CA ALA A 462 -32.25 -18.12 -5.90
C ALA A 462 -31.00 -18.09 -4.99
N THR A 463 -31.17 -18.35 -3.69
CA THR A 463 -30.07 -18.46 -2.74
C THR A 463 -29.16 -19.65 -3.04
N ARG A 464 -29.75 -20.78 -3.45
CA ARG A 464 -29.04 -21.99 -3.85
C ARG A 464 -28.23 -21.75 -5.11
N ASP A 465 -28.82 -21.10 -6.11
CA ASP A 465 -28.18 -20.80 -7.41
C ASP A 465 -27.09 -19.74 -7.29
N SER A 466 -27.25 -18.77 -6.38
CA SER A 466 -26.19 -17.75 -6.11
C SER A 466 -24.94 -18.33 -5.53
N GLY A 467 -24.99 -19.48 -4.86
CA GLY A 467 -23.89 -20.09 -4.12
C GLY A 467 -23.36 -19.23 -2.96
N SER A 468 -24.07 -18.14 -2.62
CA SER A 468 -23.67 -17.22 -1.57
C SER A 468 -24.05 -17.78 -0.20
N ALA A 469 -23.06 -18.11 0.62
CA ALA A 469 -23.26 -18.63 1.95
C ALA A 469 -22.19 -18.12 2.91
N PRO A 470 -22.59 -17.59 4.08
CA PRO A 470 -21.63 -17.20 5.10
C PRO A 470 -21.04 -18.42 5.81
N ILE A 471 -19.75 -18.34 6.11
CA ILE A 471 -19.06 -19.29 6.98
C ILE A 471 -18.68 -18.53 8.24
N PHE A 472 -19.16 -19.00 9.38
CA PHE A 472 -18.82 -18.43 10.68
C PHE A 472 -17.70 -19.27 11.30
N LEU A 473 -16.49 -18.68 11.36
CA LEU A 473 -15.34 -19.32 12.00
C LEU A 473 -15.35 -19.00 13.49
N TRP A 474 -15.24 -20.02 14.32
CA TRP A 474 -15.07 -19.84 15.76
C TRP A 474 -14.28 -20.99 16.39
N GLY A 475 -13.63 -20.68 17.50
CA GLY A 475 -12.99 -21.64 18.38
C GLY A 475 -12.85 -21.05 19.77
N ALA A 476 -13.15 -21.83 20.78
CA ALA A 476 -12.98 -21.39 22.16
C ALA A 476 -11.51 -21.12 22.47
N PRO A 477 -11.19 -20.31 23.51
CA PRO A 477 -9.83 -20.06 23.93
C PRO A 477 -8.97 -21.33 24.00
N GLY A 478 -7.75 -21.27 23.49
CA GLY A 478 -6.82 -22.40 23.41
C GLY A 478 -7.10 -23.41 22.28
N SER A 479 -8.16 -23.22 21.49
CA SER A 479 -8.44 -24.08 20.33
C SER A 479 -7.43 -23.92 19.19
N GLY A 480 -6.69 -22.80 19.14
CA GLY A 480 -5.80 -22.46 18.02
C GLY A 480 -6.56 -21.95 16.79
N VAL A 481 -7.75 -21.39 16.95
CA VAL A 481 -8.57 -20.81 15.86
C VAL A 481 -7.82 -19.74 15.07
N GLU A 482 -6.93 -18.97 15.71
CA GLU A 482 -6.08 -17.97 15.07
C GLU A 482 -5.14 -18.56 14.01
N ARG A 483 -4.73 -19.81 14.17
CA ARG A 483 -3.86 -20.54 13.22
C ARG A 483 -4.66 -20.95 11.98
N VAL A 484 -5.90 -21.40 12.20
CA VAL A 484 -6.86 -21.67 11.11
C VAL A 484 -7.19 -20.38 10.36
N ALA A 485 -7.43 -19.28 11.08
CA ALA A 485 -7.65 -17.96 10.47
C ALA A 485 -6.45 -17.51 9.64
N THR A 486 -5.22 -17.72 10.12
CA THR A 486 -3.99 -17.44 9.37
C THR A 486 -3.90 -18.25 8.07
N GLY A 487 -4.19 -19.56 8.15
CA GLY A 487 -4.25 -20.43 6.96
C GLY A 487 -5.32 -19.97 5.96
N LEU A 488 -6.48 -19.57 6.44
CA LEU A 488 -7.58 -19.05 5.59
C LEU A 488 -7.24 -17.70 4.98
N ALA A 489 -6.56 -16.80 5.70
CA ALA A 489 -6.14 -15.50 5.20
C ALA A 489 -5.17 -15.62 4.00
N ALA A 490 -4.30 -16.63 4.01
CA ALA A 490 -3.39 -16.90 2.88
C ALA A 490 -4.13 -17.36 1.60
N ALA A 491 -5.34 -17.88 1.74
CA ALA A 491 -6.07 -18.55 0.68
C ALA A 491 -7.36 -17.85 0.24
N SER A 492 -7.88 -16.91 1.02
CA SER A 492 -9.21 -16.33 0.79
C SER A 492 -9.30 -14.85 1.16
N PRO A 493 -9.61 -13.98 0.18
CA PRO A 493 -9.78 -12.54 0.42
C PRO A 493 -11.09 -12.20 1.17
N VAL A 494 -12.00 -13.17 1.32
CA VAL A 494 -13.30 -12.95 1.98
C VAL A 494 -13.28 -13.25 3.48
N LEU A 495 -12.11 -13.64 4.04
CA LEU A 495 -11.96 -13.73 5.50
C LEU A 495 -12.06 -12.34 6.12
N ARG A 496 -12.83 -12.22 7.19
CA ARG A 496 -12.93 -11.02 8.01
C ARG A 496 -12.48 -11.30 9.44
N SER A 497 -11.41 -10.62 9.84
CA SER A 497 -10.83 -10.63 11.19
C SER A 497 -10.86 -9.26 11.85
N ASP A 498 -11.65 -8.33 11.30
CA ASP A 498 -11.76 -6.94 11.71
C ASP A 498 -12.27 -6.75 13.16
N ARG A 499 -12.96 -7.75 13.72
CA ARG A 499 -13.34 -7.79 15.15
C ARG A 499 -12.15 -7.86 16.10
N TYR A 500 -10.97 -8.27 15.61
CA TYR A 500 -9.74 -8.39 16.39
C TYR A 500 -8.81 -7.18 16.22
N THR A 501 -9.30 -6.10 15.62
CA THR A 501 -8.55 -4.85 15.46
C THR A 501 -8.74 -3.92 16.66
N ALA A 502 -7.93 -2.86 16.75
CA ALA A 502 -8.05 -1.85 17.80
C ALA A 502 -9.39 -1.08 17.78
N THR A 503 -10.01 -1.00 16.60
CA THR A 503 -11.33 -0.38 16.38
C THR A 503 -12.25 -1.40 15.72
N PRO A 504 -12.83 -2.34 16.49
CA PRO A 504 -13.73 -3.34 15.94
C PRO A 504 -15.00 -2.69 15.39
N PRO A 505 -15.63 -3.28 14.36
CA PRO A 505 -16.91 -2.80 13.86
C PRO A 505 -18.00 -2.91 14.93
N ASP A 506 -18.98 -2.00 14.88
CA ASP A 506 -20.22 -2.17 15.65
C ASP A 506 -21.01 -3.35 15.04
N ASP A 507 -21.11 -4.44 15.78
CA ASP A 507 -21.62 -5.70 15.26
C ASP A 507 -22.66 -6.30 16.20
N ALA A 508 -23.89 -6.30 15.75
CA ALA A 508 -25.01 -6.85 16.51
C ALA A 508 -24.83 -8.35 16.85
N PHE A 509 -24.11 -9.14 16.02
CA PHE A 509 -23.83 -10.56 16.32
C PHE A 509 -22.87 -10.74 17.50
N GLN A 510 -21.98 -9.77 17.74
CA GLN A 510 -20.88 -9.90 18.70
C GLN A 510 -20.99 -8.93 19.87
N ASN A 511 -22.11 -8.19 19.98
CA ASN A 511 -22.43 -7.38 21.15
C ASN A 511 -22.83 -8.31 22.33
N TYR A 512 -22.30 -8.05 23.51
CA TYR A 512 -22.57 -8.87 24.69
C TYR A 512 -24.05 -8.84 25.16
N ASN A 513 -24.81 -7.83 24.77
CA ASN A 513 -26.24 -7.74 25.05
C ASN A 513 -27.11 -8.54 24.05
N THR A 514 -26.55 -8.97 22.93
CA THR A 514 -27.32 -9.63 21.86
C THR A 514 -28.16 -10.82 22.38
N LEU A 515 -27.58 -11.65 23.22
CA LEU A 515 -28.31 -12.81 23.77
C LEU A 515 -29.47 -12.39 24.67
N GLN A 516 -29.28 -11.35 25.47
CA GLN A 516 -30.33 -10.81 26.34
C GLN A 516 -31.43 -10.13 25.52
N ASP A 517 -31.04 -9.37 24.50
CA ASP A 517 -31.97 -8.64 23.62
C ASP A 517 -32.81 -9.62 22.78
N LEU A 518 -32.23 -10.71 22.29
CA LEU A 518 -32.96 -11.81 21.64
C LEU A 518 -33.93 -12.48 22.62
N ALA A 519 -33.46 -12.82 23.81
CA ALA A 519 -34.29 -13.53 24.80
C ALA A 519 -35.45 -12.69 25.32
N SER A 520 -35.28 -11.35 25.41
CA SER A 520 -36.31 -10.41 25.84
C SER A 520 -37.23 -9.93 24.70
N GLY A 521 -36.92 -10.25 23.44
CA GLY A 521 -37.63 -9.79 22.27
C GLY A 521 -37.38 -8.31 21.88
N VAL A 522 -36.41 -7.67 22.50
CA VAL A 522 -35.96 -6.31 22.11
C VAL A 522 -35.30 -6.31 20.73
N LEU A 523 -34.61 -7.40 20.41
CA LEU A 523 -34.01 -7.64 19.09
C LEU A 523 -34.69 -8.88 18.48
N SER A 524 -35.30 -8.73 17.32
CA SER A 524 -35.83 -9.89 16.62
C SER A 524 -34.73 -10.64 15.85
N PRO A 525 -34.90 -11.97 15.59
CA PRO A 525 -34.01 -12.76 14.76
C PRO A 525 -33.75 -12.16 13.37
N GLU A 526 -34.83 -11.68 12.73
CA GLU A 526 -34.77 -11.03 11.42
C GLU A 526 -33.90 -9.77 11.47
N ARG A 527 -34.14 -8.89 12.47
CA ARG A 527 -33.42 -7.62 12.59
C ARG A 527 -31.93 -7.82 12.92
N LEU A 528 -31.59 -8.89 13.65
CA LEU A 528 -30.18 -9.24 13.92
C LEU A 528 -29.44 -9.53 12.61
N VAL A 529 -30.02 -10.39 11.74
CA VAL A 529 -29.39 -10.76 10.47
C VAL A 529 -29.42 -9.62 9.46
N GLU A 530 -30.48 -8.82 9.42
CA GLU A 530 -30.53 -7.60 8.60
C GLU A 530 -29.42 -6.63 8.97
N ARG A 531 -29.21 -6.32 10.25
CA ARG A 531 -28.10 -5.47 10.71
C ARG A 531 -26.74 -6.02 10.32
N TRP A 532 -26.54 -7.32 10.46
CA TRP A 532 -25.31 -7.94 10.02
C TRP A 532 -25.07 -7.73 8.51
N ARG A 533 -26.09 -7.93 7.67
CA ARG A 533 -26.01 -7.67 6.23
C ARG A 533 -25.78 -6.20 5.90
N GLU A 534 -26.43 -5.28 6.58
CA GLU A 534 -26.27 -3.83 6.41
C GLU A 534 -24.82 -3.39 6.62
N HIS A 535 -24.04 -4.10 7.45
CA HIS A 535 -22.64 -3.77 7.72
C HIS A 535 -21.63 -4.43 6.75
N LEU A 536 -22.02 -5.41 5.94
CA LEU A 536 -21.12 -6.10 5.02
C LEU A 536 -20.44 -5.15 4.02
N PRO A 537 -21.13 -4.17 3.38
CA PRO A 537 -20.49 -3.23 2.46
C PRO A 537 -19.40 -2.38 3.12
N ALA A 538 -19.61 -1.93 4.36
CA ALA A 538 -18.60 -1.19 5.12
C ALA A 538 -17.37 -2.03 5.45
N ARG A 539 -17.51 -3.35 5.47
CA ARG A 539 -16.42 -4.33 5.64
C ARG A 539 -15.80 -4.80 4.31
N GLY A 540 -16.16 -4.14 3.19
CA GLY A 540 -15.66 -4.46 1.85
C GLY A 540 -16.22 -5.76 1.26
N LEU A 541 -17.48 -6.07 1.53
CA LEU A 541 -18.19 -7.27 1.03
C LEU A 541 -19.49 -6.86 0.33
N GLU A 542 -19.71 -7.39 -0.86
CA GLU A 542 -20.89 -7.08 -1.68
C GLU A 542 -22.03 -8.12 -1.53
N SER A 543 -21.77 -9.23 -0.82
CA SER A 543 -22.69 -10.34 -0.65
C SER A 543 -22.46 -11.06 0.67
N ASP A 544 -23.36 -12.03 0.98
CA ASP A 544 -23.22 -12.92 2.15
C ASP A 544 -22.02 -13.91 2.03
N THR A 545 -21.25 -13.87 0.93
CA THR A 545 -20.07 -14.72 0.77
C THR A 545 -18.93 -14.18 1.63
N VAL A 546 -18.81 -14.68 2.83
CA VAL A 546 -17.83 -14.26 3.82
C VAL A 546 -17.37 -15.44 4.67
N ILE A 547 -16.12 -15.43 5.09
CA ILE A 547 -15.63 -16.23 6.22
C ILE A 547 -15.50 -15.24 7.38
N ASP A 548 -16.44 -15.27 8.29
CA ASP A 548 -16.60 -14.29 9.36
C ASP A 548 -16.09 -14.85 10.68
N TRP A 549 -14.93 -14.35 11.15
CA TRP A 549 -14.31 -14.84 12.39
C TRP A 549 -14.94 -14.17 13.60
N LEU A 550 -15.71 -14.99 14.36
CA LEU A 550 -16.47 -14.55 15.53
C LEU A 550 -15.58 -14.47 16.79
N LEU A 551 -15.79 -13.45 17.64
CA LEU A 551 -15.13 -13.30 18.94
C LEU A 551 -15.62 -14.35 19.96
N TRP A 552 -16.92 -14.62 19.92
CA TRP A 552 -17.58 -15.59 20.80
C TRP A 552 -18.72 -16.30 20.08
N TRP A 553 -19.12 -17.42 20.62
CA TRP A 553 -20.24 -18.23 20.14
C TRP A 553 -21.11 -18.67 21.30
N ASP A 554 -22.41 -18.63 21.10
CA ASP A 554 -23.43 -19.27 21.93
C ASP A 554 -24.54 -19.84 21.04
N ASN A 555 -25.01 -21.03 21.35
CA ASN A 555 -26.07 -21.68 20.56
C ASN A 555 -27.37 -20.85 20.51
N ALA A 556 -27.62 -19.93 21.42
CA ALA A 556 -28.74 -19.01 21.34
C ALA A 556 -28.79 -18.19 20.04
N LEU A 557 -27.64 -17.96 19.37
CA LEU A 557 -27.60 -17.35 18.05
C LEU A 557 -28.36 -18.18 16.99
N LEU A 558 -28.54 -19.48 17.20
CA LEU A 558 -29.32 -20.34 16.33
C LEU A 558 -30.78 -19.90 16.20
N TRP A 559 -31.30 -19.13 17.16
CA TRP A 559 -32.63 -18.51 17.06
C TRP A 559 -32.75 -17.59 15.84
N ALA A 560 -31.67 -16.95 15.44
CA ALA A 560 -31.64 -16.12 14.25
C ALA A 560 -31.09 -16.86 13.03
N LEU A 561 -30.05 -17.69 13.22
CA LEU A 561 -29.37 -18.33 12.09
C LEU A 561 -30.24 -19.39 11.43
N ARG A 562 -30.98 -20.22 12.18
CA ARG A 562 -31.82 -21.28 11.61
C ARG A 562 -32.94 -20.77 10.70
N PRO A 563 -33.73 -19.74 11.09
CA PRO A 563 -34.76 -19.20 10.21
C PRO A 563 -34.28 -18.22 9.15
N GLN A 564 -33.16 -17.50 9.37
CA GLN A 564 -32.74 -16.36 8.53
C GLN A 564 -31.50 -16.61 7.66
N LEU A 565 -30.66 -17.57 8.02
CA LEU A 565 -29.43 -17.94 7.31
C LEU A 565 -29.24 -19.46 7.22
N PRO A 566 -30.26 -20.20 6.70
CA PRO A 566 -30.21 -21.66 6.65
C PRO A 566 -29.07 -22.19 5.76
N GLN A 567 -28.56 -21.39 4.80
CA GLN A 567 -27.44 -21.70 3.94
C GLN A 567 -26.06 -21.51 4.64
N GLY A 568 -26.01 -20.82 5.79
CA GLY A 568 -24.79 -20.58 6.54
C GLY A 568 -24.18 -21.86 7.09
N ARG A 569 -22.88 -21.80 7.36
CA ARG A 569 -22.13 -22.92 7.94
C ARG A 569 -21.21 -22.46 9.05
N LEU A 570 -21.12 -23.25 10.12
CA LEU A 570 -20.14 -23.04 11.19
C LEU A 570 -18.87 -23.84 10.91
N LEU A 571 -17.72 -23.20 11.08
CA LEU A 571 -16.41 -23.84 11.11
C LEU A 571 -15.89 -23.73 12.55
N LEU A 572 -15.98 -24.84 13.29
CA LEU A 572 -15.71 -24.90 14.72
C LEU A 572 -14.34 -25.55 14.96
N VAL A 573 -13.40 -24.75 15.46
CA VAL A 573 -12.02 -25.21 15.71
C VAL A 573 -11.92 -25.79 17.11
N LEU A 574 -11.36 -26.99 17.21
CA LEU A 574 -11.24 -27.76 18.45
C LEU A 574 -9.84 -28.33 18.61
N ARG A 575 -9.41 -28.43 19.88
CA ARG A 575 -8.36 -29.29 20.42
C ARG A 575 -8.91 -30.01 21.64
N ASP A 576 -8.14 -30.93 22.21
CA ASP A 576 -8.52 -31.53 23.50
C ASP A 576 -8.87 -30.42 24.51
N PRO A 577 -10.07 -30.42 25.09
CA PRO A 577 -10.50 -29.36 26.02
C PRO A 577 -9.54 -29.09 27.18
N ARG A 578 -8.78 -30.10 27.59
CA ARG A 578 -7.77 -29.99 28.67
C ARG A 578 -6.52 -29.25 28.18
N ASP A 579 -6.05 -29.55 26.97
CA ASP A 579 -4.98 -28.79 26.32
C ASP A 579 -5.45 -27.37 26.00
N MET A 580 -6.71 -27.16 25.60
CA MET A 580 -7.26 -25.84 25.38
C MET A 580 -7.20 -24.96 26.62
N LEU A 581 -7.60 -25.49 27.80
CA LEU A 581 -7.52 -24.71 29.03
C LEU A 581 -6.07 -24.36 29.38
N LEU A 582 -5.16 -25.32 29.27
CA LEU A 582 -3.75 -25.12 29.58
C LEU A 582 -3.13 -24.08 28.61
N ASP A 583 -3.43 -24.20 27.33
CA ASP A 583 -2.95 -23.28 26.28
C ASP A 583 -3.49 -21.86 26.48
N TRP A 584 -4.77 -21.73 26.88
CA TRP A 584 -5.37 -20.46 27.25
C TRP A 584 -4.67 -19.79 28.44
N ILE A 585 -4.35 -20.57 29.46
CA ILE A 585 -3.59 -20.08 30.62
C ILE A 585 -2.19 -19.64 30.22
N ALA A 586 -1.50 -20.40 29.37
CA ALA A 586 -0.12 -20.12 28.96
C ALA A 586 -0.01 -18.90 28.03
N TYR A 587 -0.85 -18.83 27.03
CA TYR A 587 -0.69 -17.87 25.91
C TYR A 587 -1.86 -16.91 25.74
N GLY A 588 -2.92 -17.05 26.54
CA GLY A 588 -4.15 -16.26 26.35
C GLY A 588 -5.01 -16.80 25.21
N ALA A 589 -5.93 -15.97 24.75
CA ALA A 589 -6.85 -16.28 23.67
C ALA A 589 -6.72 -15.24 22.54
N ALA A 590 -7.16 -15.58 21.33
CA ALA A 590 -7.20 -14.66 20.21
C ALA A 590 -8.03 -13.40 20.55
N ALA A 591 -9.19 -13.55 21.16
CA ALA A 591 -9.89 -12.46 21.82
C ALA A 591 -9.26 -12.20 23.19
N PRO A 592 -8.98 -10.94 23.58
CA PRO A 592 -8.32 -10.62 24.84
C PRO A 592 -9.31 -10.77 26.03
N LEU A 593 -9.74 -11.99 26.29
CA LEU A 593 -10.68 -12.31 27.35
C LEU A 593 -10.01 -12.32 28.73
N ALA A 594 -10.69 -11.77 29.73
CA ALA A 594 -10.23 -11.75 31.10
C ALA A 594 -10.24 -13.17 31.69
N MET A 595 -9.19 -13.52 32.41
CA MET A 595 -9.11 -14.73 33.23
C MET A 595 -8.78 -14.35 34.67
N THR A 596 -9.76 -14.38 35.55
CA THR A 596 -9.58 -14.01 36.95
C THR A 596 -9.18 -15.22 37.80
N SER A 597 -9.58 -16.43 37.38
CA SER A 597 -9.19 -17.68 38.02
C SER A 597 -9.31 -18.88 37.06
N MET A 598 -8.53 -19.91 37.29
CA MET A 598 -8.63 -21.18 36.55
C MET A 598 -10.01 -21.82 36.69
N ALA A 599 -10.65 -21.70 37.86
CA ALA A 599 -11.98 -22.27 38.10
C ALA A 599 -13.05 -21.60 37.24
N GLU A 600 -13.04 -20.28 37.12
CA GLU A 600 -13.95 -19.53 36.26
C GLU A 600 -13.71 -19.86 34.77
N ALA A 601 -12.45 -19.87 34.34
CA ALA A 601 -12.08 -20.23 32.97
C ALA A 601 -12.51 -21.65 32.58
N SER A 602 -12.26 -22.64 33.48
CA SER A 602 -12.67 -24.03 33.22
C SER A 602 -14.20 -24.19 33.15
N GLN A 603 -14.94 -23.54 34.03
CA GLN A 603 -16.41 -23.59 34.04
C GLN A 603 -17.00 -22.94 32.79
N TRP A 604 -16.44 -21.81 32.37
CA TRP A 604 -16.87 -21.12 31.12
C TRP A 604 -16.59 -22.01 29.91
N LEU A 605 -15.39 -22.59 29.83
CA LEU A 605 -14.99 -23.48 28.75
C LEU A 605 -15.86 -24.75 28.69
N VAL A 606 -16.14 -25.38 29.82
CA VAL A 606 -17.04 -26.53 29.92
C VAL A 606 -18.41 -26.19 29.34
N ARG A 607 -19.00 -25.05 29.71
CA ARG A 607 -20.32 -24.64 29.21
C ARG A 607 -20.29 -24.38 27.73
N SER A 608 -19.30 -23.65 27.23
CA SER A 608 -19.15 -23.36 25.79
C SER A 608 -19.00 -24.64 24.96
N LEU A 609 -18.11 -25.56 25.39
CA LEU A 609 -17.88 -26.80 24.67
C LEU A 609 -19.07 -27.78 24.81
N THR A 610 -19.84 -27.72 25.91
CA THR A 610 -21.09 -28.49 26.05
C THR A 610 -22.13 -28.06 25.02
N GLN A 611 -22.21 -26.74 24.71
CA GLN A 611 -23.05 -26.24 23.65
C GLN A 611 -22.60 -26.74 22.27
N ILE A 612 -21.29 -26.79 22.01
CA ILE A 612 -20.75 -27.31 20.75
C ILE A 612 -21.02 -28.83 20.63
N ALA A 613 -20.85 -29.59 21.72
CA ALA A 613 -21.21 -31.01 21.72
C ALA A 613 -22.69 -31.23 21.41
N ALA A 614 -23.58 -30.48 22.05
CA ALA A 614 -25.03 -30.53 21.75
C ALA A 614 -25.35 -30.13 20.30
N LEU A 615 -24.73 -29.06 19.78
CA LEU A 615 -24.88 -28.66 18.39
C LEU A 615 -24.49 -29.78 17.42
N HIS A 616 -23.45 -30.52 17.72
CA HIS A 616 -22.96 -31.63 16.91
C HIS A 616 -23.81 -32.87 17.04
N GLU A 617 -24.15 -33.28 18.25
CA GLU A 617 -24.93 -34.50 18.55
C GLU A 617 -26.36 -34.40 18.01
N GLU A 618 -26.96 -33.21 18.07
CA GLU A 618 -28.36 -32.96 17.65
C GLU A 618 -28.46 -32.38 16.23
N ASP A 619 -27.31 -32.19 15.53
CA ASP A 619 -27.23 -31.60 14.18
C ASP A 619 -28.04 -30.30 14.05
N LEU A 620 -27.82 -29.40 15.02
CA LEU A 620 -28.67 -28.21 15.17
C LEU A 620 -28.50 -27.21 14.03
N TYR A 621 -27.35 -27.17 13.37
CA TYR A 621 -27.01 -26.23 12.27
C TYR A 621 -25.89 -26.80 11.42
N PRO A 622 -25.82 -26.49 10.11
CA PRO A 622 -24.71 -26.93 9.25
C PRO A 622 -23.32 -26.54 9.82
N HIS A 623 -22.48 -27.50 10.09
CA HIS A 623 -21.19 -27.25 10.74
C HIS A 623 -20.12 -28.25 10.33
N VAL A 624 -18.85 -27.86 10.58
CA VAL A 624 -17.67 -28.72 10.50
C VAL A 624 -16.89 -28.59 11.78
N LEU A 625 -16.63 -29.72 12.45
CA LEU A 625 -15.68 -29.75 13.57
C LEU A 625 -14.26 -29.93 13.02
N LEU A 626 -13.42 -28.92 13.21
CA LEU A 626 -12.05 -28.87 12.73
C LEU A 626 -11.10 -29.17 13.88
N ARG A 627 -10.65 -30.41 13.98
CA ARG A 627 -9.66 -30.81 14.98
C ARG A 627 -8.27 -30.55 14.46
N ILE A 628 -7.47 -29.82 15.22
CA ILE A 628 -6.12 -29.37 14.82
C ILE A 628 -5.03 -29.85 15.79
N ASP A 629 -5.32 -30.83 16.64
CA ASP A 629 -4.36 -31.36 17.63
C ASP A 629 -3.04 -31.80 16.99
N ASP A 630 -3.11 -32.51 15.86
CA ASP A 630 -1.96 -33.10 15.17
C ASP A 630 -1.29 -32.17 14.16
N ILE A 631 -1.81 -30.96 13.96
CA ILE A 631 -1.29 -30.03 12.94
C ILE A 631 0.05 -29.40 13.38
N GLY A 632 0.22 -29.24 14.68
CA GLY A 632 1.44 -28.60 15.19
C GLY A 632 1.69 -27.23 14.54
N ASN A 633 2.90 -26.98 14.07
CA ASN A 633 3.29 -25.74 13.34
C ASN A 633 3.40 -25.94 11.82
N ASP A 634 2.89 -27.04 11.30
CA ASP A 634 2.99 -27.40 9.90
C ASP A 634 1.95 -26.66 9.06
N ALA A 635 2.40 -25.65 8.31
CA ALA A 635 1.56 -24.85 7.43
C ALA A 635 1.02 -25.66 6.24
N HIS A 636 1.75 -26.68 5.76
CA HIS A 636 1.27 -27.53 4.68
C HIS A 636 0.19 -28.48 5.19
N ALA A 637 0.36 -29.08 6.35
CA ALA A 637 -0.66 -29.89 6.98
C ALA A 637 -1.95 -29.09 7.25
N MET A 638 -1.84 -27.82 7.65
CA MET A 638 -2.98 -26.91 7.79
C MET A 638 -3.65 -26.65 6.43
N ALA A 639 -2.88 -26.36 5.39
CA ALA A 639 -3.42 -26.14 4.03
C ALA A 639 -4.13 -27.39 3.50
N ASP A 640 -3.60 -28.56 3.71
CA ASP A 640 -4.21 -29.85 3.34
C ASP A 640 -5.51 -30.09 4.09
N LEU A 641 -5.55 -29.79 5.39
CA LEU A 641 -6.76 -29.90 6.21
C LEU A 641 -7.85 -28.98 5.70
N LEU A 642 -7.52 -27.71 5.47
CA LEU A 642 -8.44 -26.71 4.91
C LEU A 642 -8.88 -27.09 3.48
N GLY A 643 -7.96 -27.62 2.67
CA GLY A 643 -8.24 -28.11 1.32
C GLY A 643 -9.32 -29.19 1.28
N ARG A 644 -9.27 -30.13 2.24
CA ARG A 644 -10.31 -31.15 2.42
C ARG A 644 -11.67 -30.57 2.82
N VAL A 645 -11.67 -29.56 3.69
CA VAL A 645 -12.92 -28.90 4.16
C VAL A 645 -13.59 -28.11 3.04
N PHE A 646 -12.80 -27.40 2.23
CA PHE A 646 -13.31 -26.55 1.15
C PHE A 646 -13.39 -27.24 -0.21
N GLY A 647 -12.94 -28.50 -0.32
CA GLY A 647 -12.97 -29.28 -1.57
C GLY A 647 -12.07 -28.73 -2.68
N ARG A 648 -11.05 -27.94 -2.32
CA ARG A 648 -10.08 -27.33 -3.27
C ARG A 648 -8.71 -27.21 -2.63
N PRO A 649 -7.62 -27.27 -3.42
CA PRO A 649 -6.28 -27.03 -2.92
C PRO A 649 -6.17 -25.62 -2.28
N MET A 650 -5.50 -25.55 -1.13
CA MET A 650 -5.27 -24.28 -0.43
C MET A 650 -3.75 -24.02 -0.35
N PRO A 651 -3.29 -22.77 -0.60
CA PRO A 651 -1.89 -22.44 -0.44
C PRO A 651 -1.51 -22.47 1.05
N PRO A 652 -0.31 -22.95 1.41
CA PRO A 652 0.17 -22.86 2.78
C PRO A 652 0.46 -21.41 3.16
N ALA A 653 0.16 -21.04 4.37
CA ALA A 653 0.59 -19.77 4.94
C ALA A 653 2.12 -19.77 5.16
N ALA A 654 2.74 -18.59 5.11
CA ALA A 654 4.17 -18.47 5.37
C ALA A 654 4.54 -18.92 6.80
N GLN A 655 3.66 -18.64 7.75
CA GLN A 655 3.75 -19.06 9.17
C GLN A 655 2.35 -19.18 9.76
N LEU A 656 2.14 -20.10 10.70
CA LEU A 656 0.87 -20.26 11.43
C LEU A 656 0.80 -19.48 12.75
N GLY A 657 1.76 -18.63 13.04
CA GLY A 657 1.90 -17.92 14.30
C GLY A 657 2.86 -18.64 15.29
N ALA A 658 2.87 -18.19 16.54
CA ALA A 658 3.73 -18.76 17.57
C ALA A 658 3.41 -20.23 17.85
N PRO A 659 4.40 -21.05 18.19
CA PRO A 659 4.17 -22.43 18.65
C PRO A 659 3.21 -22.46 19.84
N ARG A 660 2.40 -23.50 19.88
CA ARG A 660 1.49 -23.81 21.01
C ARG A 660 1.96 -25.10 21.70
N LEU A 661 1.43 -25.37 22.89
CA LEU A 661 1.71 -26.61 23.56
C LEU A 661 1.27 -27.84 22.72
N PRO A 662 2.05 -28.90 22.66
CA PRO A 662 1.72 -30.07 21.85
C PRO A 662 0.44 -30.77 22.34
N ALA A 663 -0.18 -31.59 21.49
CA ALA A 663 -1.34 -32.38 21.84
C ALA A 663 -1.04 -33.34 23.00
N GLY A 664 -1.95 -33.41 23.93
CA GLY A 664 -1.82 -34.28 25.12
C GLY A 664 -0.88 -33.74 26.20
N HIS A 665 -0.40 -32.51 26.05
CA HIS A 665 0.51 -31.87 27.01
C HIS A 665 -0.12 -31.69 28.40
N TRP A 666 -1.44 -31.57 28.48
CA TRP A 666 -2.21 -31.49 29.71
C TRP A 666 -1.88 -32.61 30.69
N ARG A 667 -1.42 -33.79 30.23
CA ARG A 667 -1.06 -34.94 31.09
C ARG A 667 0.08 -34.61 32.04
N ARG A 668 0.98 -33.73 31.69
CA ARG A 668 2.07 -33.26 32.58
C ARG A 668 1.57 -32.40 33.73
N TYR A 669 0.36 -31.84 33.58
CA TYR A 669 -0.28 -30.96 34.55
C TYR A 669 -1.40 -31.67 35.35
N ARG A 670 -1.54 -33.00 35.19
CA ARG A 670 -2.62 -33.78 35.82
C ARG A 670 -2.67 -33.57 37.33
N ASP A 671 -1.51 -33.58 38.01
CA ASP A 671 -1.43 -33.45 39.47
C ASP A 671 -1.79 -32.03 39.96
N VAL A 672 -1.46 -31.01 39.19
CA VAL A 672 -1.67 -29.58 39.58
C VAL A 672 -2.98 -29.01 39.10
N MET A 673 -3.55 -29.53 38.00
CA MET A 673 -4.80 -29.07 37.41
C MET A 673 -5.93 -30.12 37.45
N GLY A 674 -5.79 -31.19 38.20
CA GLY A 674 -6.70 -32.33 38.18
C GLY A 674 -8.17 -31.98 38.40
N ALA A 675 -8.47 -31.04 39.30
CA ALA A 675 -9.84 -30.60 39.54
C ALA A 675 -10.47 -29.88 38.30
N ALA A 676 -9.71 -29.09 37.56
CA ALA A 676 -10.16 -28.42 36.35
C ALA A 676 -10.31 -29.44 35.21
N PHE A 677 -9.38 -30.36 35.06
CA PHE A 677 -9.46 -31.39 34.02
C PHE A 677 -10.61 -32.38 34.28
N ALA A 678 -10.90 -32.72 35.53
CA ALA A 678 -12.05 -33.56 35.88
C ALA A 678 -13.39 -32.90 35.43
N GLN A 679 -13.51 -31.57 35.43
CA GLN A 679 -14.68 -30.87 34.90
C GLN A 679 -14.74 -30.88 33.36
N LEU A 680 -13.60 -30.88 32.68
CA LEU A 680 -13.51 -30.84 31.20
C LEU A 680 -13.58 -32.25 30.59
N THR A 681 -13.17 -33.30 31.28
CA THR A 681 -13.11 -34.68 30.76
C THR A 681 -14.47 -35.15 30.21
N PRO A 682 -15.62 -34.94 30.88
CA PRO A 682 -16.91 -35.40 30.34
C PRO A 682 -17.25 -34.76 28.96
N VAL A 683 -16.98 -33.49 28.79
CA VAL A 683 -17.21 -32.82 27.49
C VAL A 683 -16.15 -33.18 26.47
N ALA A 684 -14.91 -33.42 26.88
CA ALA A 684 -13.87 -33.92 25.98
C ALA A 684 -14.26 -35.28 25.38
N VAL A 685 -14.77 -36.21 26.20
CA VAL A 685 -15.24 -37.53 25.74
C VAL A 685 -16.41 -37.36 24.76
N ARG A 686 -17.38 -36.51 25.03
CA ARG A 686 -18.49 -36.22 24.10
C ARG A 686 -17.99 -35.69 22.77
N LEU A 687 -16.94 -34.89 22.77
CA LEU A 687 -16.29 -34.36 21.55
C LEU A 687 -15.32 -35.38 20.92
N GLY A 688 -15.25 -36.63 21.42
CA GLY A 688 -14.49 -37.74 20.88
C GLY A 688 -13.01 -37.76 21.23
N TYR A 689 -12.61 -37.07 22.29
CA TYR A 689 -11.27 -37.18 22.88
C TYR A 689 -11.19 -38.33 23.92
N PRO A 690 -10.00 -38.90 24.13
CA PRO A 690 -9.86 -40.00 25.12
C PRO A 690 -10.09 -39.49 26.54
N GLU A 691 -10.59 -40.37 27.41
CA GLU A 691 -10.79 -40.02 28.82
C GLU A 691 -9.43 -39.81 29.56
N GLU A 692 -8.40 -40.61 29.20
CA GLU A 692 -7.03 -40.53 29.74
C GLU A 692 -5.98 -40.09 28.74
#